data_d0552fb28410fa4e69bfadee64bf5d74
#
_entry.id   d0552fb28410fa4e69bfadee64bf5d74
#
_cell.length_a   1.000
_cell.length_b   1.000
_cell.length_c   1.000
_cell.angle_alpha   90.00
_cell.angle_beta   90.00
_cell.angle_gamma   90.00
#
_symmetry.space_group_name_H-M   'P 1'
#
loop_
_entity.id
_entity.type
_entity.pdbx_description
1 polymer ?
#
loop_
_entity_poly.entity_id
_entity_poly.type
_entity_poly.pdbx_seq_one_letter_code
_entity_poly.pdbx_strand_id
1 'polypeptide(L)'
;MGNCIICGTPVDGHICSSHEEDAVFEFEGSNPEQLTPGRYYEGTVDGYAEFGVFVDIGDHVTGLLHRSELDRRLDSLDWEPGDTVYVQVTDVRDNGNVDLGWSIRQRKREFRGHLVQTPQGDELPDADDEDDERPSEGASRSGNTETRTPSTADAEPEPTDESDAPSAGEAENDDQPTTDADPDAGAAPTSEADAPSADEAENDDAVDASAAADDEGDESEHEDDDDSDDAVAADDDDSDDAVAADDDDSDDAASEELSRTTLEDVADDVGQVVRVEGEVVSIRQTSGPTVFELRDETDVIEAAAFESAGVRAYPDVEVDDVVRIDGEVERHNGDLQIETEVLDVLEGDEADAVRTRLEDALAAEADPGEVDLLADHESVAAVGEEIRDVAATIRQAVFTGRPVVVRHTATADGYAAGAAIERAVLPLVREEHARDDAEYHFFERRPLDDPFYGMDAATDDVTEMLSDRERHGEQFPLVVLADAGSTAESEEGYEFLDVYDVERVAVDATTPDEGVLDGLAAYVNPHTAGVDDAVTTTALAANVAAHVNESVREDLAHLPAVSYWEDTPEGYVDLARDADYDVTDVTELRQAIALEAFYQSYKDKRELVDDLLFGRREGLSGHVSDQFREKMEKEVETARRNLTERTAEGVTFAVVDTDAFSHRFDFPPEALLVDELHRALRDEYDEPVVTVGMGRDDMRLRSQESLDVRRVAEQAQGAAPEAGIEVVGGREGHLEYLAGERDAVLNAVVSAIAKTYKPA
;
A
#
# COMPACT_ATOMS: atom_id res chain seq x y z
N MET A 1 -1.64 47.51 6.49
CA MET A 1 -0.91 46.52 7.31
C MET A 1 -1.86 46.08 8.39
N GLY A 2 -2.26 44.83 8.30
CA GLY A 2 -3.07 44.14 9.30
C GLY A 2 -2.22 43.18 10.12
N ASN A 3 -2.87 42.36 10.90
CA ASN A 3 -2.24 41.24 11.58
C ASN A 3 -2.98 39.94 11.17
N CYS A 4 -2.24 38.85 11.01
CA CYS A 4 -2.84 37.54 10.75
C CYS A 4 -3.84 37.20 11.86
N ILE A 5 -5.06 36.86 11.46
CA ILE A 5 -6.16 36.53 12.40
C ILE A 5 -5.86 35.31 13.25
N ILE A 6 -4.96 34.41 12.80
CA ILE A 6 -4.62 33.14 13.48
C ILE A 6 -3.42 33.34 14.43
N CYS A 7 -2.30 33.93 13.97
CA CYS A 7 -1.07 34.00 14.76
C CYS A 7 -0.69 35.42 15.23
N GLY A 8 -1.40 36.47 14.78
CA GLY A 8 -1.13 37.86 15.16
C GLY A 8 0.11 38.48 14.52
N THR A 9 0.80 37.77 13.61
CA THR A 9 1.98 38.31 12.89
C THR A 9 1.55 39.47 11.96
N PRO A 10 2.29 40.59 11.88
CA PRO A 10 1.97 41.68 10.95
C PRO A 10 2.06 41.20 9.50
N VAL A 11 0.96 41.44 8.73
CA VAL A 11 0.83 41.07 7.31
C VAL A 11 0.18 42.15 6.50
N ASP A 12 0.29 42.07 5.19
CA ASP A 12 -0.41 42.97 4.28
C ASP A 12 -1.75 42.31 3.90
N GLY A 13 -2.71 42.34 4.82
CA GLY A 13 -4.00 41.68 4.72
C GLY A 13 -4.46 41.15 6.08
N HIS A 14 -5.20 40.06 6.08
CA HIS A 14 -5.78 39.45 7.27
C HIS A 14 -5.20 38.07 7.61
N ILE A 15 -4.42 37.47 6.71
CA ILE A 15 -3.80 36.12 6.92
C ILE A 15 -2.37 36.12 6.38
N CYS A 16 -1.49 35.33 7.00
CA CYS A 16 -0.12 35.11 6.51
C CYS A 16 -0.05 33.80 5.69
N SER A 17 0.92 33.71 4.80
CA SER A 17 1.11 32.56 3.90
C SER A 17 1.19 31.22 4.62
N SER A 18 1.71 31.18 5.86
CA SER A 18 1.78 29.97 6.66
C SER A 18 0.44 29.50 7.26
N HIS A 19 -0.61 30.32 7.18
CA HIS A 19 -1.93 29.99 7.73
C HIS A 19 -3.04 30.12 6.69
N GLU A 20 -2.73 30.29 5.40
CA GLU A 20 -3.72 30.26 4.33
C GLU A 20 -4.44 28.93 4.25
N GLU A 21 -3.75 27.82 4.49
CA GLU A 21 -4.31 26.47 4.53
C GLU A 21 -5.13 26.17 5.80
N ASP A 22 -4.98 26.98 6.85
CA ASP A 22 -5.76 26.88 8.09
C ASP A 22 -7.08 27.67 8.05
N ALA A 23 -7.32 28.44 7.00
CA ALA A 23 -8.50 29.28 6.87
C ALA A 23 -9.41 28.82 5.73
N VAL A 24 -10.71 29.08 5.89
CA VAL A 24 -11.70 28.93 4.82
C VAL A 24 -12.10 30.29 4.29
N PHE A 25 -12.31 30.36 2.98
CA PHE A 25 -12.69 31.57 2.26
C PHE A 25 -14.11 31.44 1.68
N GLU A 26 -14.93 32.42 1.87
CA GLU A 26 -16.16 32.63 1.13
C GLU A 26 -15.84 33.50 -0.10
N PHE A 27 -16.25 33.06 -1.28
CA PHE A 27 -15.89 33.73 -2.52
C PHE A 27 -17.00 34.65 -3.04
N GLU A 28 -16.77 35.94 -3.04
CA GLU A 28 -17.67 36.97 -3.60
C GLU A 28 -17.21 37.50 -4.98
N GLY A 29 -16.34 36.76 -5.66
CA GLY A 29 -15.90 37.08 -7.01
C GLY A 29 -16.88 36.59 -8.08
N SER A 30 -16.62 37.00 -9.33
CA SER A 30 -17.44 36.63 -10.49
C SER A 30 -16.65 35.97 -11.62
N ASN A 31 -15.36 35.71 -11.41
CA ASN A 31 -14.47 35.15 -12.42
C ASN A 31 -13.56 34.07 -11.76
N PRO A 32 -13.46 32.88 -12.34
CA PRO A 32 -12.55 31.83 -11.86
C PRO A 32 -11.09 32.31 -11.66
N GLU A 33 -10.58 33.18 -12.50
CA GLU A 33 -9.23 33.74 -12.40
C GLU A 33 -8.96 34.53 -11.09
N GLN A 34 -10.02 34.82 -10.32
CA GLN A 34 -9.90 35.51 -9.03
C GLN A 34 -9.70 34.52 -7.86
N LEU A 35 -9.96 33.24 -8.06
CA LEU A 35 -9.67 32.20 -7.08
C LEU A 35 -8.15 32.07 -6.91
N THR A 36 -7.75 31.69 -5.72
CA THR A 36 -6.33 31.44 -5.39
C THR A 36 -6.10 29.97 -5.18
N PRO A 37 -5.31 29.27 -6.03
CA PRO A 37 -4.94 27.88 -5.83
C PRO A 37 -4.28 27.65 -4.46
N GLY A 38 -4.57 26.50 -3.84
CA GLY A 38 -4.10 26.15 -2.51
C GLY A 38 -5.03 26.54 -1.36
N ARG A 39 -6.01 27.44 -1.59
CA ARG A 39 -6.97 27.89 -0.56
C ARG A 39 -8.19 26.99 -0.49
N TYR A 40 -8.77 26.91 0.71
CA TYR A 40 -10.03 26.22 0.96
C TYR A 40 -11.22 27.19 0.83
N TYR A 41 -12.23 26.79 0.11
CA TYR A 41 -13.43 27.59 -0.14
C TYR A 41 -14.68 26.88 0.35
N GLU A 42 -15.61 27.66 0.88
CA GLU A 42 -16.98 27.24 1.10
C GLU A 42 -17.72 27.24 -0.24
N GLY A 43 -18.36 26.13 -0.57
CA GLY A 43 -19.12 25.96 -1.81
C GLY A 43 -20.42 25.20 -1.58
N THR A 44 -21.25 25.11 -2.63
CA THR A 44 -22.51 24.41 -2.63
C THR A 44 -22.51 23.33 -3.70
N VAL A 45 -22.97 22.13 -3.38
CA VAL A 45 -23.08 21.02 -4.34
C VAL A 45 -24.12 21.39 -5.40
N ASP A 46 -23.71 21.48 -6.67
CA ASP A 46 -24.62 21.70 -7.81
C ASP A 46 -25.15 20.36 -8.35
N GLY A 47 -24.28 19.35 -8.46
CA GLY A 47 -24.72 18.05 -8.95
C GLY A 47 -23.58 17.03 -9.15
N TYR A 48 -23.99 15.83 -9.54
CA TYR A 48 -23.11 14.67 -9.76
C TYR A 48 -22.97 14.34 -11.22
N ALA A 49 -21.78 13.93 -11.63
CA ALA A 49 -21.47 13.28 -12.89
C ALA A 49 -20.70 11.97 -12.66
N GLU A 50 -20.63 11.10 -13.63
CA GLU A 50 -19.86 9.84 -13.55
C GLU A 50 -18.37 10.06 -13.22
N PHE A 51 -17.84 11.26 -13.47
CA PHE A 51 -16.45 11.63 -13.29
C PHE A 51 -16.20 12.56 -12.11
N GLY A 52 -17.22 12.94 -11.30
CA GLY A 52 -17.03 13.79 -10.13
C GLY A 52 -18.26 14.57 -9.71
N VAL A 53 -18.05 15.49 -8.77
CA VAL A 53 -19.07 16.39 -8.21
C VAL A 53 -18.82 17.81 -8.67
N PHE A 54 -19.86 18.48 -9.15
CA PHE A 54 -19.81 19.91 -9.42
C PHE A 54 -20.16 20.68 -8.16
N VAL A 55 -19.31 21.63 -7.82
CA VAL A 55 -19.46 22.48 -6.63
C VAL A 55 -19.42 23.93 -7.07
N ASP A 56 -20.44 24.67 -6.73
CA ASP A 56 -20.51 26.12 -6.94
C ASP A 56 -19.74 26.86 -5.84
N ILE A 57 -18.69 27.57 -6.26
CA ILE A 57 -17.89 28.42 -5.37
C ILE A 57 -18.36 29.86 -5.59
N GLY A 58 -19.26 30.30 -4.72
CA GLY A 58 -19.92 31.62 -4.92
C GLY A 58 -20.97 31.56 -6.04
N ASP A 59 -21.50 32.77 -6.42
CA ASP A 59 -22.68 32.88 -7.27
C ASP A 59 -22.45 32.56 -8.76
N HIS A 60 -21.19 32.47 -9.23
CA HIS A 60 -20.90 32.47 -10.67
C HIS A 60 -19.74 31.57 -11.10
N VAL A 61 -19.19 30.76 -10.21
CA VAL A 61 -18.04 29.89 -10.48
C VAL A 61 -18.32 28.50 -10.01
N THR A 62 -18.38 27.56 -10.95
CA THR A 62 -18.53 26.14 -10.67
C THR A 62 -17.19 25.44 -10.89
N GLY A 63 -16.73 24.69 -9.93
CA GLY A 63 -15.55 23.84 -10.02
C GLY A 63 -15.93 22.34 -10.11
N LEU A 64 -14.99 21.54 -10.55
CA LEU A 64 -15.11 20.10 -10.60
C LEU A 64 -14.23 19.45 -9.53
N LEU A 65 -14.84 18.79 -8.58
CA LEU A 65 -14.18 17.85 -7.69
C LEU A 65 -14.18 16.49 -8.40
N HIS A 66 -13.08 16.19 -9.07
CA HIS A 66 -12.96 14.97 -9.86
C HIS A 66 -12.93 13.73 -8.96
N ARG A 67 -13.46 12.62 -9.45
CA ARG A 67 -13.53 11.35 -8.69
C ARG A 67 -12.16 10.85 -8.18
N SER A 68 -11.07 11.21 -8.86
CA SER A 68 -9.71 10.90 -8.39
C SER A 68 -9.33 11.60 -7.09
N GLU A 69 -9.94 12.76 -6.82
CA GLU A 69 -9.73 13.55 -5.59
C GLU A 69 -10.66 13.13 -4.44
N LEU A 70 -11.59 12.21 -4.71
CA LEU A 70 -12.62 11.80 -3.76
C LEU A 70 -12.31 10.47 -3.06
N ASP A 71 -11.18 9.82 -3.37
CA ASP A 71 -10.78 8.57 -2.74
C ASP A 71 -11.96 7.64 -2.45
N ARG A 72 -12.50 6.88 -3.41
CA ARG A 72 -13.63 5.94 -3.19
C ARG A 72 -14.94 6.52 -2.62
N ARG A 73 -15.03 7.82 -2.37
CA ARG A 73 -16.15 8.43 -1.65
C ARG A 73 -17.28 8.94 -2.55
N LEU A 74 -17.11 8.94 -3.87
CA LEU A 74 -18.15 9.46 -4.78
C LEU A 74 -19.49 8.75 -4.58
N ASP A 75 -19.48 7.43 -4.41
CA ASP A 75 -20.69 6.61 -4.21
C ASP A 75 -21.18 6.59 -2.75
N SER A 76 -20.33 7.00 -1.80
CA SER A 76 -20.62 7.07 -0.36
C SER A 76 -20.76 8.51 0.17
N LEU A 77 -20.68 9.50 -0.72
CA LEU A 77 -20.97 10.89 -0.33
C LEU A 77 -22.47 11.03 -0.07
N ASP A 78 -22.81 11.32 1.19
CA ASP A 78 -24.18 11.65 1.61
C ASP A 78 -24.55 13.10 1.26
N TRP A 79 -23.89 13.72 0.28
CA TRP A 79 -24.16 15.09 -0.14
C TRP A 79 -25.35 15.14 -1.07
N GLU A 80 -26.27 16.07 -0.83
CA GLU A 80 -27.38 16.35 -1.73
C GLU A 80 -27.12 17.67 -2.48
N PRO A 81 -27.61 17.85 -3.74
CA PRO A 81 -27.56 19.15 -4.39
C PRO A 81 -28.16 20.26 -3.51
N GLY A 82 -27.37 21.27 -3.24
CA GLY A 82 -27.71 22.35 -2.31
C GLY A 82 -27.00 22.26 -0.94
N ASP A 83 -26.27 21.21 -0.66
CA ASP A 83 -25.49 21.08 0.57
C ASP A 83 -24.23 21.95 0.53
N THR A 84 -23.90 22.53 1.69
CA THR A 84 -22.66 23.30 1.86
C THR A 84 -21.50 22.36 2.10
N VAL A 85 -20.46 22.50 1.30
CA VAL A 85 -19.24 21.70 1.34
C VAL A 85 -17.99 22.57 1.35
N TYR A 86 -16.87 22.01 1.78
CA TYR A 86 -15.58 22.70 1.85
C TYR A 86 -14.59 21.98 0.96
N VAL A 87 -14.06 22.71 -0.03
CA VAL A 87 -13.18 22.17 -1.08
C VAL A 87 -11.93 23.04 -1.22
N GLN A 88 -10.82 22.42 -1.65
CA GLN A 88 -9.60 23.16 -1.99
C GLN A 88 -9.59 23.47 -3.48
N VAL A 89 -9.26 24.68 -3.88
CA VAL A 89 -8.97 24.99 -5.29
C VAL A 89 -7.54 24.54 -5.58
N THR A 90 -7.40 23.51 -6.41
CA THR A 90 -6.08 22.97 -6.78
C THR A 90 -5.51 23.67 -7.99
N ASP A 91 -6.31 23.97 -9.00
CA ASP A 91 -5.89 24.68 -10.19
C ASP A 91 -7.03 25.48 -10.83
N VAL A 92 -6.68 26.56 -11.51
CA VAL A 92 -7.59 27.36 -12.33
C VAL A 92 -7.04 27.44 -13.74
N ARG A 93 -7.62 26.67 -14.65
CA ARG A 93 -7.12 26.50 -16.02
C ARG A 93 -7.42 27.74 -16.90
N ASP A 94 -6.60 27.94 -17.92
CA ASP A 94 -6.76 29.07 -18.89
C ASP A 94 -8.13 29.11 -19.57
N ASN A 95 -8.86 28.02 -19.62
CA ASN A 95 -10.21 27.92 -20.20
C ASN A 95 -11.33 28.32 -19.21
N GLY A 96 -10.98 28.68 -17.97
CA GLY A 96 -11.92 29.01 -16.90
C GLY A 96 -12.46 27.83 -16.11
N ASN A 97 -11.99 26.60 -16.35
CA ASN A 97 -12.32 25.45 -15.52
C ASN A 97 -11.55 25.52 -14.21
N VAL A 98 -12.22 25.16 -13.11
CA VAL A 98 -11.65 25.13 -11.78
C VAL A 98 -11.56 23.67 -11.32
N ASP A 99 -10.37 23.21 -11.04
CA ASP A 99 -10.11 21.89 -10.47
C ASP A 99 -10.13 22.00 -8.94
N LEU A 100 -10.87 21.09 -8.32
CA LEU A 100 -11.08 21.05 -6.87
C LEU A 100 -10.48 19.81 -6.26
N GLY A 101 -9.85 19.96 -5.10
CA GLY A 101 -9.38 18.90 -4.24
C GLY A 101 -10.31 18.67 -3.04
N TRP A 102 -10.30 17.47 -2.52
CA TRP A 102 -11.05 17.08 -1.34
C TRP A 102 -10.51 17.77 -0.08
N SER A 103 -11.40 18.24 0.78
CA SER A 103 -11.04 18.70 2.12
C SER A 103 -11.53 17.69 3.17
N ILE A 104 -10.64 17.27 4.05
CA ILE A 104 -11.00 16.47 5.23
C ILE A 104 -11.81 17.30 6.24
N ARG A 105 -11.71 18.63 6.20
CA ARG A 105 -12.46 19.56 7.05
C ARG A 105 -13.78 19.88 6.36
N GLN A 106 -14.87 19.27 6.81
CA GLN A 106 -16.20 19.44 6.23
C GLN A 106 -17.14 20.33 7.06
N ARG A 107 -16.57 21.09 8.01
CA ARG A 107 -17.32 22.04 8.83
C ARG A 107 -16.54 23.34 9.02
N LYS A 108 -17.22 24.48 8.93
CA LYS A 108 -16.63 25.81 9.12
C LYS A 108 -15.80 25.96 10.40
N ARG A 109 -16.22 25.34 11.49
CA ARG A 109 -15.53 25.34 12.80
C ARG A 109 -14.22 24.56 12.86
N GLU A 110 -13.94 23.74 11.86
CA GLU A 110 -12.70 22.95 11.74
C GLU A 110 -11.56 23.77 11.16
N PHE A 111 -11.88 24.94 10.58
CA PHE A 111 -10.90 25.93 10.16
C PHE A 111 -10.61 26.93 11.28
N ARG A 112 -9.37 27.40 11.34
CA ARG A 112 -8.90 28.37 12.36
C ARG A 112 -9.23 29.80 12.05
N GLY A 113 -9.62 30.10 10.81
CA GLY A 113 -9.97 31.42 10.33
C GLY A 113 -11.06 31.36 9.27
N HIS A 114 -11.88 32.41 9.19
CA HIS A 114 -12.86 32.61 8.14
C HIS A 114 -12.67 34.00 7.54
N LEU A 115 -12.61 34.05 6.22
CA LEU A 115 -12.38 35.25 5.43
C LEU A 115 -13.33 35.27 4.23
N VAL A 116 -13.64 36.44 3.74
CA VAL A 116 -14.39 36.68 2.50
C VAL A 116 -13.40 37.20 1.44
N GLN A 117 -13.28 36.42 0.35
CA GLN A 117 -12.44 36.86 -0.78
C GLN A 117 -13.27 37.60 -1.79
N THR A 118 -13.00 38.93 -1.89
CA THR A 118 -13.64 39.82 -2.83
C THR A 118 -12.68 40.15 -3.99
N PRO A 119 -13.18 40.73 -5.11
CA PRO A 119 -12.31 41.21 -6.19
C PRO A 119 -11.33 42.31 -5.77
N GLN A 120 -11.48 42.91 -4.58
CA GLN A 120 -10.65 43.96 -4.03
C GLN A 120 -9.62 43.42 -3.00
N GLY A 121 -9.73 42.19 -2.55
CA GLY A 121 -8.88 41.56 -1.57
C GLY A 121 -9.68 40.82 -0.51
N ASP A 122 -8.96 40.26 0.44
CA ASP A 122 -9.55 39.48 1.52
C ASP A 122 -10.08 40.39 2.62
N GLU A 123 -11.31 40.18 3.06
CA GLU A 123 -12.02 40.95 4.09
C GLU A 123 -12.47 40.02 5.23
N LEU A 124 -12.70 40.56 6.41
CA LEU A 124 -13.31 39.80 7.50
C LEU A 124 -14.83 39.72 7.29
N PRO A 125 -15.46 38.59 7.58
CA PRO A 125 -16.91 38.45 7.45
C PRO A 125 -17.65 39.49 8.31
N ASP A 126 -18.81 39.93 7.84
CA ASP A 126 -19.63 40.91 8.56
C ASP A 126 -20.15 40.31 9.89
N ALA A 127 -20.14 41.07 10.96
CA ALA A 127 -20.43 40.63 12.33
C ALA A 127 -21.87 40.14 12.57
N ASP A 128 -22.72 40.17 11.54
CA ASP A 128 -24.13 39.73 11.64
C ASP A 128 -24.36 38.27 11.23
N ASP A 129 -23.36 37.56 10.67
CA ASP A 129 -23.49 36.17 10.20
C ASP A 129 -22.97 35.11 11.20
N GLU A 130 -22.52 35.51 12.39
CA GLU A 130 -21.95 34.57 13.39
C GLU A 130 -22.97 33.97 14.39
N ASP A 131 -24.27 34.18 14.29
CA ASP A 131 -25.20 33.95 15.41
C ASP A 131 -26.12 32.68 15.31
N ASP A 132 -25.95 31.78 14.34
CA ASP A 132 -26.88 30.63 14.23
C ASP A 132 -26.32 29.26 14.67
N GLU A 133 -25.07 29.14 15.14
CA GLU A 133 -24.57 27.86 15.68
C GLU A 133 -23.70 27.99 16.95
N ARG A 134 -24.26 28.52 18.06
CA ARG A 134 -23.61 28.37 19.38
C ARG A 134 -24.45 27.51 20.34
N PRO A 135 -23.93 26.32 20.72
CA PRO A 135 -24.32 25.70 21.98
C PRO A 135 -23.67 26.50 23.13
N SER A 136 -24.49 27.02 24.03
CA SER A 136 -24.08 27.78 25.20
C SER A 136 -23.18 26.96 26.14
N GLU A 137 -21.91 27.27 26.22
CA GLU A 137 -21.02 26.86 27.33
C GLU A 137 -21.04 27.94 28.40
N GLY A 138 -21.64 27.58 29.52
CA GLY A 138 -21.74 28.43 30.71
C GLY A 138 -20.41 28.55 31.43
N ALA A 139 -19.99 29.78 31.59
CA ALA A 139 -18.86 30.17 32.40
C ALA A 139 -19.07 29.90 33.89
N SER A 140 -18.11 29.24 34.50
CA SER A 140 -17.96 29.11 35.95
C SER A 140 -17.75 30.41 36.65
N ARG A 141 -18.60 30.74 37.64
CA ARG A 141 -18.17 31.50 38.83
C ARG A 141 -18.98 31.10 40.05
N SER A 142 -18.29 30.48 40.94
CA SER A 142 -18.28 30.52 42.42
C SER A 142 -19.42 31.20 43.15
N GLY A 143 -20.04 30.48 44.09
CA GLY A 143 -20.61 31.06 45.27
C GLY A 143 -21.83 30.38 45.88
N ASN A 144 -21.59 29.43 46.74
CA ASN A 144 -22.20 29.21 48.08
C ASN A 144 -23.73 28.93 48.24
N THR A 145 -23.94 27.71 48.74
CA THR A 145 -24.82 27.33 49.90
C THR A 145 -26.34 27.44 49.75
N GLU A 146 -27.03 26.32 49.72
CA GLU A 146 -27.90 25.72 50.73
C GLU A 146 -28.92 24.74 50.17
N THR A 147 -28.79 23.54 50.65
CA THR A 147 -29.73 22.55 51.12
C THR A 147 -31.22 22.63 50.71
N ARG A 148 -31.71 21.60 50.01
CA ARG A 148 -32.85 20.74 50.47
C ARG A 148 -33.24 19.71 49.43
N THR A 149 -33.11 18.45 49.78
CA THR A 149 -33.90 17.29 49.31
C THR A 149 -35.18 17.17 50.15
N PRO A 150 -36.10 16.20 49.92
CA PRO A 150 -36.44 15.34 48.79
C PRO A 150 -37.96 15.23 48.52
N SER A 151 -38.38 14.50 47.48
CA SER A 151 -39.50 13.52 47.59
C SER A 151 -39.95 13.00 46.21
N THR A 152 -39.68 11.74 45.95
CA THR A 152 -40.57 10.60 45.63
C THR A 152 -41.77 10.87 44.68
N ALA A 153 -41.98 10.14 43.65
CA ALA A 153 -42.50 8.79 43.53
C ALA A 153 -42.94 8.52 42.08
N ASP A 154 -42.58 7.35 41.58
CA ASP A 154 -43.43 6.32 40.95
C ASP A 154 -44.30 6.68 39.73
N ALA A 155 -44.19 6.01 38.58
CA ALA A 155 -44.62 4.65 38.30
C ALA A 155 -44.58 4.42 36.78
N GLU A 156 -44.00 3.31 36.38
CA GLU A 156 -44.39 2.57 35.19
C GLU A 156 -45.82 2.05 35.32
N PRO A 157 -46.56 1.64 34.25
CA PRO A 157 -46.28 0.37 33.60
C PRO A 157 -46.60 0.27 32.08
N GLU A 158 -45.98 -0.72 31.45
CA GLU A 158 -46.47 -1.47 30.29
C GLU A 158 -47.72 -2.31 30.60
N PRO A 159 -48.24 -3.19 29.67
CA PRO A 159 -48.39 -3.23 28.19
C PRO A 159 -49.85 -3.61 27.78
N THR A 160 -50.10 -3.87 26.49
CA THR A 160 -51.02 -4.87 25.85
C THR A 160 -51.38 -4.43 24.43
N ASP A 161 -51.12 -5.14 23.39
CA ASP A 161 -51.54 -6.45 22.85
C ASP A 161 -52.68 -6.33 21.81
N GLU A 162 -52.44 -7.03 20.71
CA GLU A 162 -53.37 -7.67 19.76
C GLU A 162 -54.11 -6.90 18.67
N SER A 163 -53.71 -7.31 17.46
CA SER A 163 -54.45 -7.98 16.38
C SER A 163 -55.39 -7.13 15.51
N ASP A 164 -55.22 -7.17 14.21
CA ASP A 164 -55.98 -7.98 13.24
C ASP A 164 -55.70 -7.54 11.80
N ALA A 165 -55.32 -8.49 10.99
CA ALA A 165 -55.54 -8.41 9.53
C ALA A 165 -57.00 -8.73 9.22
N PRO A 166 -57.57 -8.39 8.04
CA PRO A 166 -57.46 -9.30 6.90
C PRO A 166 -57.51 -8.67 5.48
N SER A 167 -56.82 -9.30 4.56
CA SER A 167 -57.27 -10.04 3.39
C SER A 167 -58.02 -9.36 2.24
N ALA A 168 -57.38 -9.50 1.05
CA ALA A 168 -57.88 -9.90 -0.25
C ALA A 168 -58.72 -8.91 -1.11
N GLY A 169 -58.32 -8.91 -2.39
CA GLY A 169 -59.17 -8.43 -3.51
C GLY A 169 -58.42 -8.38 -4.82
N GLU A 170 -58.39 -9.53 -5.51
CA GLU A 170 -58.08 -9.67 -6.94
C GLU A 170 -58.98 -8.86 -7.81
N ALA A 171 -58.50 -8.34 -8.96
CA ALA A 171 -59.20 -8.36 -10.21
C ALA A 171 -58.28 -8.03 -11.40
N GLU A 172 -58.22 -8.98 -12.27
CA GLU A 172 -57.73 -8.96 -13.66
C GLU A 172 -58.49 -7.94 -14.51
N ASN A 173 -57.86 -7.49 -15.61
CA ASN A 173 -58.20 -7.61 -17.01
C ASN A 173 -57.40 -6.61 -17.83
N ASP A 174 -56.52 -7.09 -18.72
CA ASP A 174 -56.83 -7.43 -20.16
C ASP A 174 -57.22 -6.20 -20.98
N ASP A 175 -56.34 -5.77 -21.88
CA ASP A 175 -56.60 -5.71 -23.34
C ASP A 175 -55.42 -5.09 -24.12
N GLN A 176 -54.82 -5.86 -24.98
CA GLN A 176 -54.25 -5.42 -26.26
C GLN A 176 -55.41 -5.42 -27.29
N PRO A 177 -55.35 -4.75 -28.46
CA PRO A 177 -54.33 -4.94 -29.46
C PRO A 177 -54.06 -3.79 -30.49
N THR A 178 -52.95 -3.97 -31.20
CA THR A 178 -52.72 -3.79 -32.69
C THR A 178 -53.11 -2.45 -33.34
N THR A 179 -52.35 -1.89 -34.24
CA THR A 179 -51.71 -2.24 -35.50
C THR A 179 -51.12 -1.01 -36.19
N ASP A 180 -50.00 -1.27 -36.88
CA ASP A 180 -49.64 -0.86 -38.24
C ASP A 180 -49.26 0.56 -38.65
N ALA A 181 -48.10 0.55 -39.27
CA ALA A 181 -47.73 1.09 -40.57
C ALA A 181 -46.70 2.22 -40.60
N ASP A 182 -45.51 1.85 -41.00
CA ASP A 182 -44.58 2.56 -41.89
C ASP A 182 -45.26 2.96 -43.23
N PRO A 183 -44.72 3.79 -44.15
CA PRO A 183 -43.38 4.30 -44.38
C PRO A 183 -43.30 5.76 -44.87
N ASP A 184 -42.16 6.28 -45.06
CA ASP A 184 -41.59 6.83 -46.30
C ASP A 184 -40.66 8.05 -46.14
N ALA A 185 -39.46 7.83 -46.59
CA ALA A 185 -38.55 8.63 -47.42
C ALA A 185 -38.38 10.14 -47.20
N GLY A 186 -37.14 10.54 -47.16
CA GLY A 186 -36.77 11.87 -47.63
C GLY A 186 -35.35 12.35 -47.28
N ALA A 187 -34.38 11.86 -48.04
CA ALA A 187 -33.29 12.61 -48.67
C ALA A 187 -32.42 13.58 -47.85
N ALA A 188 -31.14 13.31 -47.92
CA ALA A 188 -30.00 14.22 -47.67
C ALA A 188 -30.05 15.48 -48.59
N PRO A 189 -29.28 16.52 -48.19
CA PRO A 189 -28.17 16.82 -49.07
C PRO A 189 -26.84 17.11 -48.39
N THR A 190 -25.83 16.63 -49.07
CA THR A 190 -24.42 16.98 -49.08
C THR A 190 -24.17 18.50 -49.17
N SER A 191 -23.16 19.00 -48.47
CA SER A 191 -22.32 20.07 -48.99
C SER A 191 -20.91 19.97 -48.45
N GLU A 192 -20.03 19.74 -49.40
CA GLU A 192 -18.58 19.92 -49.35
C GLU A 192 -18.23 21.40 -49.13
N ALA A 193 -17.03 21.57 -48.62
CA ALA A 193 -16.03 22.59 -48.86
C ALA A 193 -15.48 23.09 -47.54
N ASP A 194 -14.28 23.31 -47.29
CA ASP A 194 -13.05 23.49 -48.07
C ASP A 194 -11.91 23.62 -47.05
N ALA A 195 -10.82 22.95 -47.29
CA ALA A 195 -9.57 23.27 -46.61
C ALA A 195 -8.91 24.48 -47.25
N PRO A 196 -8.06 25.24 -46.57
CA PRO A 196 -6.82 25.60 -47.18
C PRO A 196 -5.59 25.24 -46.38
N SER A 197 -4.66 24.79 -47.18
CA SER A 197 -3.27 24.44 -46.92
C SER A 197 -2.40 25.63 -46.53
N ALA A 198 -1.37 25.31 -45.72
CA ALA A 198 0.01 25.76 -45.77
C ALA A 198 0.35 27.24 -45.90
N ASP A 199 1.18 27.76 -44.99
CA ASP A 199 2.45 28.33 -45.45
C ASP A 199 3.50 28.32 -44.32
N GLU A 200 4.69 27.99 -44.74
CA GLU A 200 5.93 27.91 -43.99
C GLU A 200 6.39 29.31 -43.56
N ALA A 201 7.06 29.41 -42.42
CA ALA A 201 8.13 30.38 -42.21
C ALA A 201 9.13 29.83 -41.19
N GLU A 202 10.23 29.40 -41.76
CA GLU A 202 11.52 29.27 -41.07
C GLU A 202 11.90 30.57 -40.37
N ASN A 203 12.50 30.46 -39.20
CA ASN A 203 13.62 31.34 -38.86
C ASN A 203 14.59 30.61 -37.88
N ASP A 204 15.73 30.32 -38.42
CA ASP A 204 17.01 30.08 -37.76
C ASP A 204 17.33 31.16 -36.73
N ASP A 205 17.86 30.76 -35.60
CA ASP A 205 19.08 31.37 -35.07
C ASP A 205 19.82 30.41 -34.14
N ALA A 206 20.90 29.89 -34.67
CA ALA A 206 21.95 29.20 -33.96
C ALA A 206 22.92 30.20 -33.37
N VAL A 207 23.30 30.04 -32.13
CA VAL A 207 24.65 30.45 -31.61
C VAL A 207 25.05 29.43 -30.55
N ASP A 208 25.82 28.52 -30.91
CA ASP A 208 27.26 28.38 -30.85
C ASP A 208 27.83 28.05 -29.46
N ALA A 209 28.44 26.91 -29.46
CA ALA A 209 29.25 26.31 -28.41
C ALA A 209 30.65 26.91 -28.34
N SER A 210 31.24 26.98 -27.17
CA SER A 210 32.64 26.74 -26.93
C SER A 210 32.86 26.65 -25.41
N ALA A 211 33.23 25.55 -24.87
CA ALA A 211 34.53 24.86 -24.85
C ALA A 211 35.60 25.56 -23.98
N ALA A 212 35.96 24.80 -22.94
CA ALA A 212 37.28 24.53 -22.37
C ALA A 212 37.98 25.69 -21.62
N ALA A 213 38.54 25.49 -20.50
CA ALA A 213 39.63 24.67 -20.07
C ALA A 213 40.11 25.13 -18.70
N ASP A 214 40.54 24.15 -17.93
CA ASP A 214 41.66 24.08 -17.01
C ASP A 214 42.18 25.38 -16.35
N ASP A 215 42.27 25.38 -15.04
CA ASP A 215 43.53 25.75 -14.38
C ASP A 215 43.68 25.05 -13.02
N GLU A 216 44.80 24.42 -12.87
CA GLU A 216 45.34 23.81 -11.66
C GLU A 216 45.96 24.87 -10.75
N GLY A 217 45.99 24.52 -9.45
CA GLY A 217 47.08 24.92 -8.57
C GLY A 217 46.77 26.03 -7.58
N ASP A 218 46.83 25.81 -6.33
CA ASP A 218 48.09 25.97 -5.56
C ASP A 218 47.85 25.64 -4.09
N GLU A 219 48.78 24.87 -3.59
CA GLU A 219 49.03 24.60 -2.18
C GLU A 219 49.52 25.87 -1.49
N SER A 220 49.13 26.11 -0.26
CA SER A 220 50.04 26.70 0.74
C SER A 220 49.65 26.31 2.14
N GLU A 221 50.47 25.47 2.67
CA GLU A 221 50.74 25.28 4.10
C GLU A 221 51.08 26.62 4.75
N HIS A 222 50.65 26.85 5.96
CA HIS A 222 51.41 27.58 6.97
C HIS A 222 51.11 27.00 8.34
N GLU A 223 52.13 26.31 8.79
CA GLU A 223 52.46 26.08 10.20
C GLU A 223 52.94 27.39 10.86
N ASP A 224 52.99 27.26 12.15
CA ASP A 224 53.85 27.92 13.15
C ASP A 224 53.10 28.85 14.11
N ASP A 225 53.11 28.36 15.33
CA ASP A 225 53.95 28.58 16.53
C ASP A 225 53.51 29.81 17.35
N ASP A 226 53.34 29.65 18.56
CA ASP A 226 54.24 29.64 19.67
C ASP A 226 53.66 30.33 20.93
N ASP A 227 53.83 29.60 22.01
CA ASP A 227 54.28 30.01 23.34
C ASP A 227 53.67 31.20 24.12
N SER A 228 53.23 30.91 25.29
CA SER A 228 53.98 31.19 26.56
C SER A 228 53.08 31.05 27.78
N ASP A 229 53.43 30.13 28.58
CA ASP A 229 53.85 30.27 30.00
C ASP A 229 53.25 31.44 30.82
N ASP A 230 52.57 31.11 31.89
CA ASP A 230 53.10 31.48 33.21
C ASP A 230 52.47 30.64 34.34
N ALA A 231 53.38 29.97 35.03
CA ALA A 231 53.18 29.31 36.30
C ALA A 231 53.40 30.28 37.43
N VAL A 232 52.58 30.22 38.47
CA VAL A 232 53.06 30.56 39.81
C VAL A 232 52.49 29.58 40.83
N ALA A 233 53.42 29.01 41.54
CA ALA A 233 53.31 28.01 42.60
C ALA A 233 53.14 28.61 44.02
N ALA A 234 52.75 27.67 44.91
CA ALA A 234 53.08 27.52 46.32
C ALA A 234 52.37 28.50 47.28
N ASP A 235 51.97 28.11 48.42
CA ASP A 235 52.64 27.37 49.56
C ASP A 235 51.56 26.96 50.56
N ASP A 236 51.79 25.76 51.11
CA ASP A 236 51.83 25.27 52.46
C ASP A 236 51.02 25.97 53.56
N ASP A 237 50.26 25.20 54.32
CA ASP A 237 50.71 24.89 55.69
C ASP A 237 49.81 23.84 56.40
N ASP A 238 50.54 22.93 57.03
CA ASP A 238 50.27 21.93 58.02
C ASP A 238 49.19 22.22 59.08
N SER A 239 48.46 21.20 59.46
CA SER A 239 48.61 20.66 60.84
C SER A 239 47.85 19.37 61.08
N ASP A 240 48.61 18.39 61.48
CA ASP A 240 48.28 17.18 62.20
C ASP A 240 47.11 17.31 63.20
N ASP A 241 46.24 16.36 63.28
CA ASP A 241 46.07 15.61 64.53
C ASP A 241 45.47 14.20 64.26
N ALA A 242 46.22 13.21 64.61
CA ALA A 242 45.86 11.83 64.65
C ALA A 242 45.12 11.51 65.96
N VAL A 243 43.95 10.86 65.84
CA VAL A 243 43.48 9.92 66.86
C VAL A 243 42.98 8.64 66.21
N ALA A 244 43.73 7.60 66.50
CA ALA A 244 43.33 6.23 66.26
C ALA A 244 42.25 5.80 67.27
N ALA A 245 41.25 5.10 66.78
CA ALA A 245 40.58 4.06 67.56
C ALA A 245 40.04 3.02 66.59
N ASP A 246 40.50 1.82 66.78
CA ASP A 246 40.02 0.56 66.28
C ASP A 246 38.48 0.43 66.37
N ASP A 247 37.82 -0.07 65.33
CA ASP A 247 36.97 -1.23 65.52
C ASP A 247 36.81 -1.91 64.16
N ASP A 248 37.36 -3.07 64.14
CA ASP A 248 37.19 -4.18 63.20
C ASP A 248 35.73 -4.64 63.26
N ASP A 249 34.98 -4.37 62.29
CA ASP A 249 33.82 -5.19 61.91
C ASP A 249 33.84 -5.35 60.40
N SER A 250 34.48 -6.41 60.00
CA SER A 250 34.36 -7.02 58.68
C SER A 250 32.94 -7.54 58.55
N ASP A 251 32.05 -6.69 58.03
CA ASP A 251 30.91 -7.18 57.29
C ASP A 251 31.39 -7.47 55.88
N ASP A 252 31.98 -8.63 55.74
CA ASP A 252 32.07 -9.34 54.50
C ASP A 252 30.65 -9.87 54.19
N ALA A 253 29.73 -8.95 53.89
CA ALA A 253 28.52 -9.32 53.16
C ALA A 253 29.02 -9.71 51.76
N ALA A 254 29.19 -11.01 51.56
CA ALA A 254 29.21 -11.59 50.25
C ALA A 254 28.02 -10.98 49.52
N SER A 255 28.28 -10.09 48.56
CA SER A 255 27.28 -9.72 47.56
C SER A 255 26.86 -11.03 46.92
N GLU A 256 25.70 -11.56 47.31
CA GLU A 256 25.06 -12.60 46.54
C GLU A 256 24.96 -12.05 45.13
N GLU A 257 25.75 -12.60 44.23
CA GLU A 257 25.63 -12.26 42.81
C GLU A 257 24.19 -12.57 42.42
N LEU A 258 23.37 -11.55 42.18
CA LEU A 258 22.01 -11.71 41.71
C LEU A 258 22.06 -12.59 40.47
N SER A 259 21.31 -13.67 40.47
CA SER A 259 21.13 -14.49 39.28
C SER A 259 20.16 -13.76 38.35
N ARG A 260 20.38 -13.84 37.03
CA ARG A 260 19.48 -13.32 36.04
C ARG A 260 18.09 -13.94 36.19
N THR A 261 17.04 -13.13 36.13
CA THR A 261 15.63 -13.50 36.07
C THR A 261 15.11 -13.15 34.67
N THR A 262 14.26 -13.95 34.06
CA THR A 262 13.56 -13.63 32.81
C THR A 262 12.40 -12.69 33.10
N LEU A 263 11.99 -11.88 32.10
CA LEU A 263 10.88 -10.92 32.30
C LEU A 263 9.54 -11.62 32.58
N GLU A 264 9.29 -12.80 32.01
CA GLU A 264 8.11 -13.62 32.33
C GLU A 264 8.06 -14.02 33.81
N ASP A 265 9.21 -14.35 34.41
CA ASP A 265 9.31 -14.77 35.80
C ASP A 265 9.28 -13.62 36.81
N VAL A 266 9.49 -12.35 36.37
CA VAL A 266 9.50 -11.15 37.24
C VAL A 266 8.19 -10.99 38.01
N ALA A 267 7.07 -11.46 37.49
CA ALA A 267 5.76 -11.38 38.17
C ALA A 267 5.73 -12.11 39.52
N ASP A 268 6.57 -13.11 39.73
CA ASP A 268 6.66 -13.89 40.95
C ASP A 268 7.54 -13.21 42.01
N ASP A 269 8.36 -12.23 41.62
CA ASP A 269 9.37 -11.55 42.46
C ASP A 269 8.98 -10.13 42.90
N VAL A 270 7.69 -9.77 42.89
CA VAL A 270 7.20 -8.44 43.31
C VAL A 270 7.67 -8.13 44.73
N GLY A 271 8.35 -7.00 44.89
CA GLY A 271 8.96 -6.52 46.16
C GLY A 271 10.34 -7.13 46.41
N GLN A 272 10.98 -7.74 45.44
CA GLN A 272 12.34 -8.24 45.48
C GLN A 272 13.21 -7.54 44.44
N VAL A 273 14.49 -7.49 44.69
CA VAL A 273 15.47 -6.98 43.71
C VAL A 273 15.83 -8.13 42.77
N VAL A 274 15.67 -7.88 41.47
CA VAL A 274 15.97 -8.83 40.39
C VAL A 274 17.08 -8.26 39.51
N ARG A 275 17.74 -9.15 38.78
CA ARG A 275 18.65 -8.81 37.69
C ARG A 275 18.03 -9.26 36.39
N VAL A 276 17.77 -8.34 35.47
CA VAL A 276 17.28 -8.62 34.12
C VAL A 276 18.29 -8.13 33.09
N GLU A 277 18.29 -8.78 31.92
CA GLU A 277 19.12 -8.42 30.77
C GLU A 277 18.26 -8.42 29.53
N GLY A 278 18.35 -7.35 28.74
CA GLY A 278 17.56 -7.23 27.52
C GLY A 278 18.02 -6.06 26.66
N GLU A 279 17.28 -5.81 25.59
CA GLU A 279 17.46 -4.69 24.68
C GLU A 279 16.48 -3.57 25.02
N VAL A 280 16.94 -2.33 24.92
CA VAL A 280 16.11 -1.14 25.15
C VAL A 280 15.31 -0.85 23.89
N VAL A 281 13.99 -1.09 23.91
CA VAL A 281 13.11 -0.85 22.75
C VAL A 281 12.51 0.55 22.72
N SER A 282 12.37 1.21 23.86
CA SER A 282 11.97 2.62 23.92
C SER A 282 12.49 3.36 25.14
N ILE A 283 12.59 4.68 25.04
CA ILE A 283 13.02 5.56 26.14
C ILE A 283 12.08 6.75 26.24
N ARG A 284 11.40 6.88 27.39
CA ARG A 284 10.48 7.99 27.62
C ARG A 284 10.93 8.83 28.82
N GLN A 285 11.10 10.13 28.62
CA GLN A 285 11.34 11.06 29.73
C GLN A 285 9.99 11.55 30.26
N THR A 286 9.72 11.24 31.54
CA THR A 286 8.51 11.74 32.20
C THR A 286 8.81 12.99 33.04
N SER A 287 7.81 13.53 33.73
CA SER A 287 8.04 14.58 34.73
C SER A 287 8.71 14.06 36.03
N GLY A 288 8.83 12.76 36.15
CA GLY A 288 9.48 12.03 37.24
C GLY A 288 10.67 11.22 36.70
N PRO A 289 10.54 9.88 36.60
CA PRO A 289 11.62 9.02 36.13
C PRO A 289 11.84 9.10 34.62
N THR A 290 13.02 8.66 34.18
CA THR A 290 13.22 8.14 32.83
C THR A 290 12.70 6.71 32.79
N VAL A 291 11.82 6.38 31.86
CA VAL A 291 11.27 5.05 31.71
C VAL A 291 11.90 4.42 30.48
N PHE A 292 12.56 3.30 30.68
CA PHE A 292 13.08 2.43 29.63
C PHE A 292 12.10 1.28 29.45
N GLU A 293 11.80 0.94 28.23
CA GLU A 293 11.08 -0.28 27.88
C GLU A 293 12.12 -1.33 27.47
N LEU A 294 12.22 -2.40 28.26
CA LEU A 294 13.21 -3.46 28.10
C LEU A 294 12.56 -4.71 27.58
N ARG A 295 13.12 -5.31 26.53
CA ARG A 295 12.70 -6.60 25.97
C ARG A 295 13.77 -7.65 26.22
N ASP A 296 13.36 -8.80 26.74
CA ASP A 296 14.19 -10.01 26.74
C ASP A 296 13.59 -11.11 25.86
N GLU A 297 14.13 -12.30 25.91
CA GLU A 297 13.65 -13.45 25.14
C GLU A 297 12.27 -13.98 25.55
N THR A 298 11.60 -13.36 26.55
CA THR A 298 10.33 -13.85 27.13
C THR A 298 9.22 -12.84 27.15
N ASP A 299 9.52 -11.53 27.38
CA ASP A 299 8.50 -10.48 27.52
C ASP A 299 9.11 -9.09 27.41
N VAL A 300 8.29 -8.05 27.57
CA VAL A 300 8.65 -6.63 27.60
C VAL A 300 8.19 -6.02 28.92
N ILE A 301 9.04 -5.21 29.58
CA ILE A 301 8.72 -4.56 30.85
C ILE A 301 9.22 -3.12 30.90
N GLU A 302 8.51 -2.25 31.60
CA GLU A 302 8.98 -0.91 31.91
C GLU A 302 9.98 -0.92 33.08
N ALA A 303 11.13 -0.25 32.91
CA ALA A 303 12.12 0.00 33.95
C ALA A 303 12.22 1.51 34.20
N ALA A 304 11.87 1.92 35.40
CA ALA A 304 11.83 3.32 35.80
C ALA A 304 13.09 3.72 36.57
N ALA A 305 13.88 4.62 36.04
CA ALA A 305 15.09 5.13 36.66
C ALA A 305 14.88 6.54 37.19
N PHE A 306 15.12 6.73 38.48
CA PHE A 306 14.95 8.00 39.18
C PHE A 306 16.31 8.65 39.45
N GLU A 307 16.55 9.87 38.97
CA GLU A 307 17.68 10.67 39.34
C GLU A 307 17.22 11.97 40.05
N SER A 308 16.65 12.88 39.29
CA SER A 308 16.05 14.13 39.78
C SER A 308 14.90 14.52 38.87
N ALA A 309 13.88 15.20 39.39
CA ALA A 309 12.73 15.61 38.61
C ALA A 309 13.12 16.37 37.35
N GLY A 310 12.82 15.80 36.16
CA GLY A 310 13.11 16.36 34.86
C GLY A 310 14.56 16.20 34.37
N VAL A 311 15.37 15.41 35.06
CA VAL A 311 16.72 15.04 34.61
C VAL A 311 16.66 13.63 34.05
N ARG A 312 17.21 13.44 32.82
CA ARG A 312 17.32 12.12 32.21
C ARG A 312 18.31 11.26 32.97
N ALA A 313 17.84 10.17 33.55
CA ALA A 313 18.70 9.14 34.10
C ALA A 313 19.37 8.39 32.94
N TYR A 314 20.60 7.99 33.12
CA TYR A 314 21.41 7.27 32.15
C TYR A 314 21.35 7.91 30.72
N PRO A 315 21.92 9.13 30.57
CA PRO A 315 21.80 9.89 29.30
C PRO A 315 22.54 9.26 28.12
N ASP A 316 23.49 8.36 28.44
CA ASP A 316 24.31 7.66 27.42
C ASP A 316 23.63 6.38 26.87
N VAL A 317 22.49 5.97 27.44
CA VAL A 317 21.72 4.82 26.96
C VAL A 317 20.82 5.24 25.78
N GLU A 318 20.92 4.55 24.68
CA GLU A 318 20.12 4.76 23.47
C GLU A 318 19.16 3.56 23.22
N VAL A 319 18.21 3.71 22.34
CA VAL A 319 17.39 2.60 21.82
C VAL A 319 18.32 1.63 21.11
N ASP A 320 18.05 0.34 21.17
CA ASP A 320 18.83 -0.79 20.65
C ASP A 320 20.11 -1.11 21.48
N ASP A 321 20.36 -0.36 22.59
CA ASP A 321 21.39 -0.77 23.54
C ASP A 321 20.96 -2.02 24.30
N VAL A 322 21.91 -2.93 24.49
CA VAL A 322 21.74 -4.08 25.36
C VAL A 322 22.18 -3.73 26.77
N VAL A 323 21.27 -3.87 27.73
CA VAL A 323 21.50 -3.44 29.10
C VAL A 323 21.29 -4.57 30.10
N ARG A 324 21.92 -4.43 31.26
CA ARG A 324 21.65 -5.19 32.50
C ARG A 324 21.08 -4.23 33.53
N ILE A 325 19.93 -4.58 34.08
CA ILE A 325 19.24 -3.78 35.09
C ILE A 325 19.13 -4.59 36.38
N ASP A 326 19.60 -4.03 37.49
CA ASP A 326 19.30 -4.48 38.84
C ASP A 326 18.28 -3.51 39.43
N GLY A 327 17.13 -4.03 39.92
CA GLY A 327 16.08 -3.17 40.45
C GLY A 327 14.99 -3.93 41.18
N GLU A 328 14.20 -3.20 42.00
CA GLU A 328 13.06 -3.77 42.72
C GLU A 328 11.83 -3.87 41.83
N VAL A 329 11.16 -5.03 41.84
CA VAL A 329 9.94 -5.25 41.08
C VAL A 329 8.75 -4.63 41.82
N GLU A 330 8.10 -3.67 41.21
CA GLU A 330 6.93 -2.99 41.74
C GLU A 330 5.70 -3.10 40.85
N ARG A 331 4.52 -2.76 41.40
CA ARG A 331 3.30 -2.55 40.61
C ARG A 331 2.95 -1.08 40.53
N HIS A 332 3.05 -0.51 39.34
CA HIS A 332 2.64 0.87 39.07
C HIS A 332 1.36 0.89 38.25
N ASN A 333 0.31 1.54 38.77
CA ASN A 333 -1.03 1.62 38.15
C ASN A 333 -1.70 0.27 37.82
N GLY A 334 -1.17 -0.84 38.27
CA GLY A 334 -1.65 -2.21 38.01
C GLY A 334 -0.70 -3.06 37.19
N ASP A 335 0.20 -2.42 36.44
CA ASP A 335 1.20 -3.07 35.61
C ASP A 335 2.51 -3.31 36.39
N LEU A 336 3.30 -4.27 35.96
CA LEU A 336 4.61 -4.55 36.51
C LEU A 336 5.63 -3.53 35.99
N GLN A 337 6.50 -3.07 36.89
CA GLN A 337 7.59 -2.13 36.59
C GLN A 337 8.80 -2.47 37.46
N ILE A 338 9.99 -2.27 36.91
CA ILE A 338 11.25 -2.39 37.70
C ILE A 338 11.70 -0.98 38.11
N GLU A 339 11.75 -0.71 39.42
CA GLU A 339 12.45 0.49 39.93
C GLU A 339 13.96 0.25 39.82
N THR A 340 14.58 0.91 38.83
CA THR A 340 15.98 0.70 38.46
C THR A 340 16.91 1.24 39.55
N GLU A 341 17.71 0.38 40.16
CA GLU A 341 18.77 0.76 41.08
C GLU A 341 20.13 0.96 40.38
N VAL A 342 20.43 0.04 39.43
CA VAL A 342 21.64 0.06 38.60
C VAL A 342 21.28 -0.33 37.17
N LEU A 343 21.82 0.39 36.20
CA LEU A 343 21.73 0.05 34.79
C LEU A 343 23.14 0.12 34.19
N ASP A 344 23.60 -0.99 33.63
CA ASP A 344 24.87 -1.12 32.94
C ASP A 344 24.62 -1.46 31.47
N VAL A 345 25.23 -0.72 30.53
CA VAL A 345 25.25 -1.08 29.10
C VAL A 345 26.24 -2.24 28.91
N LEU A 346 25.76 -3.32 28.31
CA LEU A 346 26.59 -4.49 28.03
C LEU A 346 27.33 -4.29 26.71
N GLU A 347 28.56 -4.75 26.64
CA GLU A 347 29.40 -4.68 25.44
C GLU A 347 30.06 -6.05 25.12
N GLY A 348 30.44 -6.25 23.85
CA GLY A 348 31.18 -7.43 23.40
C GLY A 348 30.45 -8.74 23.68
N ASP A 349 31.16 -9.76 24.22
CA ASP A 349 30.64 -11.12 24.38
C ASP A 349 29.37 -11.19 25.28
N GLU A 350 29.18 -10.25 26.21
CA GLU A 350 27.96 -10.21 27.04
C GLU A 350 26.75 -9.69 26.27
N ALA A 351 26.90 -8.61 25.51
CA ALA A 351 25.86 -8.10 24.63
C ALA A 351 25.50 -9.11 23.52
N ASP A 352 26.51 -9.72 22.90
CA ASP A 352 26.32 -10.74 21.87
C ASP A 352 25.53 -11.95 22.41
N ALA A 353 25.75 -12.34 23.67
CA ALA A 353 24.98 -13.43 24.28
C ALA A 353 23.51 -13.06 24.51
N VAL A 354 23.19 -11.81 24.83
CA VAL A 354 21.81 -11.33 24.96
C VAL A 354 21.15 -11.28 23.59
N ARG A 355 21.78 -10.66 22.59
CA ARG A 355 21.27 -10.61 21.21
C ARG A 355 21.00 -12.00 20.66
N THR A 356 21.92 -12.95 20.84
CA THR A 356 21.69 -14.33 20.39
C THR A 356 20.46 -14.96 21.05
N ARG A 357 20.20 -14.70 22.35
CA ARG A 357 19.00 -15.21 23.01
C ARG A 357 17.71 -14.59 22.44
N LEU A 358 17.75 -13.28 22.18
CA LEU A 358 16.64 -12.56 21.56
C LEU A 358 16.36 -13.09 20.14
N GLU A 359 17.40 -13.25 19.33
CA GLU A 359 17.33 -13.79 17.99
C GLU A 359 16.80 -15.24 17.98
N ASP A 360 17.32 -16.11 18.88
CA ASP A 360 16.87 -17.51 18.99
C ASP A 360 15.38 -17.60 19.43
N ALA A 361 14.97 -16.74 20.38
CA ALA A 361 13.58 -16.70 20.84
C ALA A 361 12.64 -16.20 19.74
N LEU A 362 13.00 -15.11 19.09
CA LEU A 362 12.24 -14.56 17.97
C LEU A 362 12.13 -15.57 16.82
N ALA A 363 13.22 -16.26 16.48
CA ALA A 363 13.20 -17.31 15.45
C ALA A 363 12.29 -18.48 15.84
N ALA A 364 12.27 -18.86 17.13
CA ALA A 364 11.39 -19.92 17.64
C ALA A 364 9.91 -19.49 17.64
N GLU A 365 9.60 -18.23 17.93
CA GLU A 365 8.26 -17.67 17.87
C GLU A 365 7.77 -17.51 16.45
N ALA A 366 8.66 -17.06 15.56
CA ALA A 366 8.37 -16.88 14.14
C ALA A 366 8.23 -18.20 13.39
N ASP A 367 8.80 -19.32 13.87
CA ASP A 367 8.66 -20.63 13.22
C ASP A 367 7.18 -21.06 13.17
N PRO A 368 6.58 -21.22 11.98
CA PRO A 368 5.18 -21.64 11.85
C PRO A 368 4.93 -23.08 12.35
N GLY A 369 5.99 -23.85 12.65
CA GLY A 369 5.88 -25.23 13.06
C GLY A 369 5.54 -26.17 11.90
N GLU A 370 4.89 -27.31 12.23
CA GLU A 370 4.42 -28.28 11.24
C GLU A 370 2.99 -27.90 10.80
N VAL A 371 2.85 -27.25 9.63
CA VAL A 371 1.58 -26.92 9.00
C VAL A 371 1.40 -27.77 7.75
N ASP A 372 0.25 -28.45 7.63
CA ASP A 372 -0.08 -29.24 6.44
C ASP A 372 -0.36 -28.32 5.24
N LEU A 373 0.02 -28.75 4.02
CA LEU A 373 -0.36 -28.04 2.80
C LEU A 373 -1.89 -28.00 2.64
N LEU A 374 -2.41 -27.00 1.93
CA LEU A 374 -3.84 -26.84 1.68
C LEU A 374 -4.41 -28.04 0.92
N ALA A 375 -3.69 -28.54 -0.08
CA ALA A 375 -3.99 -29.76 -0.81
C ALA A 375 -2.70 -30.43 -1.31
N ASP A 376 -2.78 -31.73 -1.67
CA ASP A 376 -1.67 -32.43 -2.31
C ASP A 376 -1.41 -31.84 -3.72
N HIS A 377 -0.26 -31.22 -3.92
CA HIS A 377 0.23 -30.71 -5.20
C HIS A 377 1.74 -30.87 -5.30
N GLU A 378 2.25 -31.48 -6.40
CA GLU A 378 3.67 -31.82 -6.51
C GLU A 378 4.58 -30.61 -6.45
N SER A 379 4.26 -29.54 -7.18
CA SER A 379 5.05 -28.30 -7.21
C SER A 379 5.05 -27.59 -5.85
N VAL A 380 3.93 -27.56 -5.13
CA VAL A 380 3.85 -26.92 -3.80
C VAL A 380 4.60 -27.77 -2.76
N ALA A 381 4.46 -29.11 -2.82
CA ALA A 381 5.16 -29.99 -1.91
C ALA A 381 6.69 -29.96 -2.09
N ALA A 382 7.14 -29.68 -3.30
CA ALA A 382 8.58 -29.61 -3.61
C ALA A 382 9.27 -28.37 -3.00
N VAL A 383 8.51 -27.32 -2.63
CA VAL A 383 9.00 -26.08 -2.05
C VAL A 383 8.44 -25.85 -0.64
N GLY A 384 8.16 -26.91 0.09
CA GLY A 384 7.56 -26.84 1.42
C GLY A 384 8.50 -26.23 2.48
N GLU A 385 9.83 -26.38 2.34
CA GLU A 385 10.81 -25.73 3.22
C GLU A 385 10.84 -24.22 2.95
N GLU A 386 10.87 -23.82 1.69
CA GLU A 386 10.87 -22.42 1.25
C GLU A 386 9.56 -21.70 1.64
N ILE A 387 8.41 -22.38 1.61
CA ILE A 387 7.13 -21.85 2.11
C ILE A 387 7.25 -21.51 3.61
N ARG A 388 7.87 -22.38 4.40
CA ARG A 388 8.08 -22.13 5.84
C ARG A 388 9.05 -20.97 6.07
N ASP A 389 10.13 -20.89 5.30
CA ASP A 389 11.13 -19.83 5.44
C ASP A 389 10.54 -18.44 5.13
N VAL A 390 9.75 -18.31 4.04
CA VAL A 390 9.05 -17.07 3.73
C VAL A 390 8.01 -16.74 4.80
N ALA A 391 7.25 -17.72 5.27
CA ALA A 391 6.27 -17.51 6.33
C ALA A 391 6.92 -17.09 7.65
N ALA A 392 8.05 -17.69 8.02
CA ALA A 392 8.82 -17.31 9.21
C ALA A 392 9.35 -15.88 9.10
N THR A 393 9.88 -15.47 7.93
CA THR A 393 10.36 -14.10 7.70
C THR A 393 9.23 -13.08 7.83
N ILE A 394 8.03 -13.38 7.29
CA ILE A 394 6.86 -12.49 7.43
C ILE A 394 6.43 -12.39 8.90
N ARG A 395 6.34 -13.51 9.62
CA ARG A 395 6.00 -13.54 11.06
C ARG A 395 7.02 -12.75 11.88
N GLN A 396 8.29 -12.93 11.59
CA GLN A 396 9.37 -12.19 12.25
C GLN A 396 9.21 -10.68 12.07
N ALA A 397 8.89 -10.22 10.86
CA ALA A 397 8.64 -8.80 10.61
C ALA A 397 7.47 -8.27 11.47
N VAL A 398 6.36 -9.02 11.58
CA VAL A 398 5.22 -8.64 12.41
C VAL A 398 5.60 -8.57 13.90
N PHE A 399 6.26 -9.59 14.43
CA PHE A 399 6.63 -9.67 15.86
C PHE A 399 7.70 -8.66 16.27
N THR A 400 8.48 -8.14 15.32
CA THR A 400 9.44 -7.06 15.58
C THR A 400 8.84 -5.66 15.36
N GLY A 401 7.54 -5.55 15.03
CA GLY A 401 6.91 -4.27 14.73
C GLY A 401 7.43 -3.63 13.44
N ARG A 402 7.90 -4.43 12.51
CA ARG A 402 8.36 -3.99 11.20
C ARG A 402 7.20 -4.05 10.21
N PRO A 403 6.91 -2.97 9.47
CA PRO A 403 5.84 -2.97 8.49
C PRO A 403 6.03 -4.04 7.41
N VAL A 404 4.93 -4.65 6.94
CA VAL A 404 4.92 -5.60 5.84
C VAL A 404 4.26 -4.94 4.63
N VAL A 405 5.02 -4.71 3.57
CA VAL A 405 4.55 -4.12 2.31
C VAL A 405 4.45 -5.22 1.26
N VAL A 406 3.23 -5.54 0.84
CA VAL A 406 2.96 -6.55 -0.19
C VAL A 406 2.82 -5.86 -1.55
N ARG A 407 3.71 -6.18 -2.48
CA ARG A 407 3.66 -5.72 -3.88
C ARG A 407 3.30 -6.89 -4.78
N HIS A 408 2.29 -6.73 -5.61
CA HIS A 408 1.81 -7.83 -6.46
C HIS A 408 1.44 -7.33 -7.85
N THR A 409 1.42 -8.22 -8.84
CA THR A 409 0.98 -7.86 -10.20
C THR A 409 -0.49 -7.43 -10.22
N ALA A 410 -0.86 -6.56 -11.15
CA ALA A 410 -2.24 -6.13 -11.39
C ALA A 410 -3.05 -7.18 -12.17
N THR A 411 -2.84 -8.47 -11.87
CA THR A 411 -3.55 -9.62 -12.44
C THR A 411 -4.51 -10.23 -11.42
N ALA A 412 -5.44 -11.08 -11.87
CA ALA A 412 -6.29 -11.83 -10.94
C ALA A 412 -5.48 -12.72 -9.99
N ASP A 413 -4.37 -13.31 -10.49
CA ASP A 413 -3.47 -14.15 -9.69
C ASP A 413 -2.73 -13.30 -8.64
N GLY A 414 -2.15 -12.16 -9.05
CA GLY A 414 -1.46 -11.25 -8.12
C GLY A 414 -2.37 -10.69 -7.03
N TYR A 415 -3.58 -10.24 -7.40
CA TYR A 415 -4.55 -9.75 -6.41
C TYR A 415 -4.99 -10.81 -5.40
N ALA A 416 -5.26 -12.04 -5.87
CA ALA A 416 -5.65 -13.13 -4.99
C ALA A 416 -4.47 -13.61 -4.10
N ALA A 417 -3.24 -13.60 -4.63
CA ALA A 417 -2.03 -13.91 -3.87
C ALA A 417 -1.77 -12.86 -2.77
N GLY A 418 -1.82 -11.57 -3.12
CA GLY A 418 -1.67 -10.49 -2.16
C GLY A 418 -2.75 -10.50 -1.07
N ALA A 419 -4.01 -10.75 -1.45
CA ALA A 419 -5.12 -10.85 -0.51
C ALA A 419 -4.99 -12.07 0.44
N ALA A 420 -4.40 -13.17 -0.01
CA ALA A 420 -4.12 -14.33 0.85
C ALA A 420 -3.12 -13.96 1.96
N ILE A 421 -2.03 -13.25 1.61
CA ILE A 421 -1.03 -12.79 2.57
C ILE A 421 -1.64 -11.78 3.53
N GLU A 422 -2.40 -10.79 3.02
CA GLU A 422 -3.12 -9.82 3.85
C GLU A 422 -4.01 -10.50 4.89
N ARG A 423 -4.80 -11.50 4.44
CA ARG A 423 -5.72 -12.23 5.32
C ARG A 423 -5.01 -12.92 6.48
N ALA A 424 -3.77 -13.36 6.27
CA ALA A 424 -2.96 -14.00 7.30
C ALA A 424 -2.25 -13.01 8.22
N VAL A 425 -1.74 -11.91 7.68
CA VAL A 425 -0.90 -10.94 8.41
C VAL A 425 -1.74 -10.02 9.30
N LEU A 426 -2.85 -9.47 8.80
CA LEU A 426 -3.64 -8.47 9.55
C LEU A 426 -4.11 -8.94 10.94
N PRO A 427 -4.57 -10.18 11.17
CA PRO A 427 -4.91 -10.64 12.50
C PRO A 427 -3.72 -10.64 13.46
N LEU A 428 -2.52 -11.02 12.99
CA LEU A 428 -1.30 -11.00 13.79
C LEU A 428 -0.89 -9.56 14.15
N VAL A 429 -0.93 -8.64 13.17
CA VAL A 429 -0.67 -7.21 13.41
C VAL A 429 -1.60 -6.64 14.47
N ARG A 430 -2.90 -7.00 14.44
CA ARG A 430 -3.88 -6.54 15.45
C ARG A 430 -3.67 -7.19 16.81
N GLU A 431 -3.09 -8.38 16.88
CA GLU A 431 -2.78 -9.08 18.13
C GLU A 431 -1.53 -8.48 18.80
N GLU A 432 -0.49 -8.19 18.00
CA GLU A 432 0.77 -7.63 18.47
C GLU A 432 0.67 -6.16 18.88
N HIS A 433 -0.19 -5.40 18.24
CA HIS A 433 -0.28 -3.97 18.46
C HIS A 433 -1.59 -3.56 19.11
N ALA A 434 -1.52 -2.96 20.30
CA ALA A 434 -2.68 -2.48 21.05
C ALA A 434 -3.37 -1.23 20.46
N ARG A 435 -2.93 -0.75 19.28
CA ARG A 435 -3.44 0.45 18.62
C ARG A 435 -4.59 0.10 17.67
N ASP A 436 -5.66 0.89 17.71
CA ASP A 436 -6.82 0.71 16.81
C ASP A 436 -6.48 0.97 15.32
N ASP A 437 -5.38 1.69 15.04
CA ASP A 437 -4.88 2.07 13.72
C ASP A 437 -3.65 1.28 13.27
N ALA A 438 -3.27 0.22 13.98
CA ALA A 438 -2.08 -0.58 13.72
C ALA A 438 -2.01 -1.11 12.27
N GLU A 439 -3.14 -1.52 11.71
CA GLU A 439 -3.21 -2.05 10.35
C GLU A 439 -2.75 -1.05 9.27
N TYR A 440 -2.85 0.25 9.54
CA TYR A 440 -2.43 1.30 8.60
C TYR A 440 -0.94 1.66 8.72
N HIS A 441 -0.30 1.24 9.79
CA HIS A 441 1.12 1.50 10.06
C HIS A 441 2.01 0.29 9.79
N PHE A 442 1.46 -0.93 9.97
CA PHE A 442 2.25 -2.15 9.92
C PHE A 442 1.89 -3.07 8.76
N PHE A 443 0.93 -2.69 7.92
CA PHE A 443 0.60 -3.47 6.74
C PHE A 443 0.13 -2.60 5.58
N GLU A 444 0.69 -2.86 4.41
CA GLU A 444 0.25 -2.28 3.16
C GLU A 444 0.26 -3.31 2.04
N ARG A 445 -0.69 -3.18 1.10
CA ARG A 445 -0.75 -3.99 -0.12
C ARG A 445 -1.07 -3.13 -1.32
N ARG A 446 -0.19 -3.14 -2.32
CA ARG A 446 -0.31 -2.34 -3.54
C ARG A 446 0.00 -3.15 -4.80
N PRO A 447 -0.78 -2.99 -5.89
CA PRO A 447 -0.43 -3.56 -7.18
C PRO A 447 0.81 -2.87 -7.77
N LEU A 448 1.51 -3.60 -8.63
CA LEU A 448 2.57 -3.08 -9.48
C LEU A 448 1.96 -2.64 -10.82
N ASP A 449 2.48 -1.56 -11.38
CA ASP A 449 2.11 -1.12 -12.73
C ASP A 449 2.70 -2.05 -13.81
N ASP A 450 3.91 -2.56 -13.57
CA ASP A 450 4.60 -3.53 -14.41
C ASP A 450 4.51 -4.95 -13.83
N PRO A 451 4.70 -6.01 -14.65
CA PRO A 451 4.68 -7.39 -14.16
C PRO A 451 5.96 -7.79 -13.40
N PHE A 452 6.76 -6.84 -12.96
CA PHE A 452 8.00 -7.00 -12.21
C PHE A 452 8.19 -5.84 -11.23
N TYR A 453 9.08 -6.01 -10.26
CA TYR A 453 9.41 -4.96 -9.29
C TYR A 453 10.55 -4.08 -9.81
N GLY A 454 10.23 -3.10 -10.63
CA GLY A 454 11.21 -2.20 -11.26
C GLY A 454 11.61 -1.01 -10.40
N MET A 455 12.46 -0.14 -10.99
CA MET A 455 12.98 1.06 -10.34
C MET A 455 11.85 2.04 -9.91
N ASP A 456 10.77 2.13 -10.69
CA ASP A 456 9.66 3.05 -10.40
C ASP A 456 8.94 2.60 -9.11
N ALA A 457 8.59 1.30 -8.99
CA ALA A 457 7.99 0.74 -7.79
C ALA A 457 8.90 0.87 -6.56
N ALA A 458 10.20 0.60 -6.74
CA ALA A 458 11.19 0.76 -5.66
C ALA A 458 11.35 2.23 -5.23
N THR A 459 11.25 3.18 -6.16
CA THR A 459 11.32 4.62 -5.85
C THR A 459 10.12 5.08 -5.04
N ASP A 460 8.94 4.59 -5.37
CA ASP A 460 7.72 4.89 -4.63
C ASP A 460 7.81 4.33 -3.20
N ASP A 461 8.19 3.06 -3.06
CA ASP A 461 8.33 2.41 -1.75
C ASP A 461 9.40 3.06 -0.88
N VAL A 462 10.56 3.40 -1.44
CA VAL A 462 11.63 4.11 -0.71
C VAL A 462 11.18 5.49 -0.27
N THR A 463 10.45 6.21 -1.13
CA THR A 463 9.94 7.55 -0.79
C THR A 463 8.96 7.48 0.38
N GLU A 464 8.07 6.49 0.38
CA GLU A 464 7.07 6.31 1.42
C GLU A 464 7.70 5.87 2.73
N MET A 465 8.52 4.81 2.74
CA MET A 465 9.18 4.33 3.97
C MET A 465 10.07 5.38 4.63
N LEU A 466 10.72 6.27 3.86
CA LEU A 466 11.49 7.37 4.41
C LEU A 466 10.58 8.42 5.05
N SER A 467 9.43 8.70 4.43
CA SER A 467 8.42 9.60 4.95
C SER A 467 7.80 9.08 6.25
N ASP A 468 7.50 7.79 6.32
CA ASP A 468 6.87 7.15 7.47
C ASP A 468 7.85 7.04 8.64
N ARG A 469 9.11 6.74 8.34
CA ARG A 469 10.18 6.82 9.34
C ARG A 469 10.34 8.23 9.91
N GLU A 470 10.28 9.27 9.07
CA GLU A 470 10.41 10.67 9.52
C GLU A 470 9.19 11.12 10.35
N ARG A 471 7.97 10.72 9.95
CA ARG A 471 6.73 11.17 10.57
C ARG A 471 6.31 10.35 11.79
N HIS A 472 6.52 9.05 11.74
CA HIS A 472 5.97 8.08 12.68
C HIS A 472 7.05 7.32 13.46
N GLY A 473 8.31 7.38 13.03
CA GLY A 473 9.42 6.63 13.61
C GLY A 473 9.40 5.14 13.27
N GLU A 474 8.71 4.77 12.18
CA GLU A 474 8.57 3.39 11.74
C GLU A 474 9.90 2.79 11.27
N GLN A 475 10.05 1.50 11.43
CA GLN A 475 11.17 0.74 10.86
C GLN A 475 11.01 0.62 9.33
N PHE A 476 12.10 0.34 8.62
CA PHE A 476 11.99 0.01 7.21
C PHE A 476 11.25 -1.31 7.00
N PRO A 477 10.36 -1.40 6.01
CA PRO A 477 9.47 -2.53 5.86
C PRO A 477 10.17 -3.82 5.42
N LEU A 478 9.49 -4.95 5.61
CA LEU A 478 9.72 -6.14 4.80
C LEU A 478 8.89 -6.02 3.52
N VAL A 479 9.54 -6.07 2.35
CA VAL A 479 8.85 -6.08 1.06
C VAL A 479 8.54 -7.53 0.66
N VAL A 480 7.26 -7.84 0.46
CA VAL A 480 6.77 -9.16 0.03
C VAL A 480 6.30 -9.05 -1.41
N LEU A 481 7.00 -9.71 -2.33
CA LEU A 481 6.67 -9.72 -3.75
C LEU A 481 5.80 -10.93 -4.07
N ALA A 482 4.58 -10.71 -4.55
CA ALA A 482 3.66 -11.77 -4.93
C ALA A 482 3.36 -11.69 -6.43
N ASP A 483 3.57 -12.80 -7.15
CA ASP A 483 3.40 -12.85 -8.60
C ASP A 483 4.41 -11.97 -9.36
N ALA A 484 5.53 -11.64 -8.73
CA ALA A 484 6.61 -10.81 -9.25
C ALA A 484 7.92 -11.16 -8.54
N GLY A 485 9.03 -10.64 -9.04
CA GLY A 485 10.31 -10.71 -8.33
C GLY A 485 11.26 -11.81 -8.78
N SER A 486 10.88 -12.66 -9.75
CA SER A 486 11.75 -13.74 -10.25
C SER A 486 12.47 -13.40 -11.56
N THR A 487 12.25 -12.23 -12.15
CA THR A 487 12.81 -11.87 -13.46
C THR A 487 13.85 -10.76 -13.38
N ALA A 488 14.77 -10.73 -14.35
CA ALA A 488 15.91 -9.82 -14.37
C ALA A 488 15.53 -8.33 -14.35
N GLU A 489 14.34 -8.00 -14.81
CA GLU A 489 13.81 -6.64 -14.79
C GLU A 489 13.62 -6.10 -13.35
N SER A 490 13.57 -6.99 -12.34
CA SER A 490 13.48 -6.62 -10.92
C SER A 490 14.83 -6.28 -10.28
N GLU A 491 15.96 -6.57 -10.94
CA GLU A 491 17.29 -6.35 -10.36
C GLU A 491 17.55 -4.87 -10.03
N GLU A 492 17.13 -3.92 -10.90
CA GLU A 492 17.32 -2.49 -10.65
C GLU A 492 16.54 -2.02 -9.42
N GLY A 493 15.31 -2.54 -9.21
CA GLY A 493 14.53 -2.27 -8.01
C GLY A 493 15.20 -2.84 -6.76
N TYR A 494 15.78 -4.04 -6.85
CA TYR A 494 16.51 -4.67 -5.73
C TYR A 494 17.75 -3.90 -5.35
N GLU A 495 18.58 -3.50 -6.35
CA GLU A 495 19.78 -2.68 -6.11
C GLU A 495 19.43 -1.36 -5.39
N PHE A 496 18.25 -0.80 -5.67
CA PHE A 496 17.82 0.42 -4.99
C PHE A 496 17.37 0.18 -3.54
N LEU A 497 16.68 -0.92 -3.26
CA LEU A 497 16.33 -1.32 -1.89
C LEU A 497 17.60 -1.65 -1.05
N ASP A 498 18.62 -2.25 -1.67
CA ASP A 498 19.90 -2.57 -1.01
C ASP A 498 20.63 -1.33 -0.48
N VAL A 499 20.41 -0.14 -1.08
CA VAL A 499 20.98 1.13 -0.56
C VAL A 499 20.52 1.44 0.86
N TYR A 500 19.35 0.93 1.22
CA TYR A 500 18.71 1.17 2.51
C TYR A 500 18.65 -0.07 3.40
N ASP A 501 19.30 -1.16 3.00
CA ASP A 501 19.24 -2.46 3.69
C ASP A 501 17.79 -2.99 3.87
N VAL A 502 16.91 -2.72 2.89
CA VAL A 502 15.51 -3.18 2.93
C VAL A 502 15.43 -4.64 2.51
N GLU A 503 14.96 -5.46 3.43
CA GLU A 503 14.79 -6.89 3.22
C GLU A 503 13.55 -7.19 2.39
N ARG A 504 13.64 -8.23 1.55
CA ARG A 504 12.55 -8.63 0.64
C ARG A 504 12.46 -10.13 0.49
N VAL A 505 11.25 -10.61 0.30
CA VAL A 505 10.92 -12.00 0.01
C VAL A 505 10.03 -12.09 -1.22
N ALA A 506 10.03 -13.23 -1.92
CA ALA A 506 9.18 -13.41 -3.10
C ALA A 506 8.41 -14.73 -3.07
N VAL A 507 7.18 -14.68 -3.57
CA VAL A 507 6.33 -15.84 -3.88
C VAL A 507 5.92 -15.72 -5.34
N ASP A 508 6.49 -16.52 -6.22
CA ASP A 508 6.29 -16.38 -7.66
C ASP A 508 6.34 -17.73 -8.37
N ALA A 509 5.40 -17.95 -9.27
CA ALA A 509 5.34 -19.15 -10.12
C ALA A 509 6.05 -18.99 -11.47
N THR A 510 6.63 -17.81 -11.76
CA THR A 510 7.33 -17.52 -13.00
C THR A 510 8.72 -18.19 -13.02
N THR A 511 9.13 -18.70 -14.18
CA THR A 511 10.50 -19.24 -14.33
C THR A 511 11.54 -18.15 -14.02
N PRO A 512 12.41 -18.36 -13.02
CA PRO A 512 13.33 -17.33 -12.58
C PRO A 512 14.49 -17.15 -13.55
N ASP A 513 14.98 -15.92 -13.67
CA ASP A 513 16.24 -15.63 -14.33
C ASP A 513 17.44 -15.94 -13.42
N GLU A 514 18.59 -16.21 -14.07
CA GLU A 514 19.81 -16.62 -13.36
C GLU A 514 20.31 -15.50 -12.42
N GLY A 515 20.38 -15.78 -11.13
CA GLY A 515 20.93 -14.90 -10.10
C GLY A 515 19.96 -13.91 -9.46
N VAL A 516 18.76 -13.70 -10.01
CA VAL A 516 17.79 -12.73 -9.46
C VAL A 516 17.36 -13.09 -8.05
N LEU A 517 17.13 -14.38 -7.79
CA LEU A 517 16.70 -14.86 -6.48
C LEU A 517 17.79 -14.73 -5.39
N ASP A 518 19.04 -14.56 -5.77
CA ASP A 518 20.17 -14.39 -4.82
C ASP A 518 20.03 -13.07 -4.01
N GLY A 519 19.24 -12.11 -4.50
CA GLY A 519 18.97 -10.84 -3.85
C GLY A 519 17.80 -10.88 -2.83
N LEU A 520 17.16 -12.02 -2.63
CA LEU A 520 16.02 -12.20 -1.73
C LEU A 520 16.45 -12.88 -0.42
N ALA A 521 15.86 -12.48 0.71
CA ALA A 521 16.08 -13.12 2.01
C ALA A 521 15.51 -14.54 2.03
N ALA A 522 14.32 -14.72 1.44
CA ALA A 522 13.71 -16.01 1.21
C ALA A 522 12.78 -15.94 -0.02
N TYR A 523 12.51 -17.07 -0.65
CA TYR A 523 11.61 -17.11 -1.80
C TYR A 523 10.92 -18.47 -1.95
N VAL A 524 9.74 -18.44 -2.59
CA VAL A 524 8.99 -19.64 -3.00
C VAL A 524 8.88 -19.63 -4.51
N ASN A 525 9.62 -20.53 -5.17
CA ASN A 525 9.55 -20.72 -6.63
C ASN A 525 9.78 -22.18 -7.01
N PRO A 526 8.78 -22.92 -7.51
CA PRO A 526 8.86 -24.37 -7.79
C PRO A 526 9.91 -24.74 -8.86
N HIS A 527 10.24 -23.82 -9.76
CA HIS A 527 11.25 -24.08 -10.79
C HIS A 527 12.65 -24.30 -10.21
N THR A 528 12.93 -23.76 -9.02
CA THR A 528 14.21 -24.00 -8.32
C THR A 528 14.34 -25.45 -7.83
N ALA A 529 13.22 -26.09 -7.52
CA ALA A 529 13.17 -27.53 -7.20
C ALA A 529 13.15 -28.43 -8.43
N GLY A 530 13.14 -27.86 -9.64
CA GLY A 530 13.14 -28.60 -10.92
C GLY A 530 11.80 -29.29 -11.21
N VAL A 531 10.71 -28.73 -10.71
CA VAL A 531 9.33 -29.17 -10.99
C VAL A 531 8.70 -28.20 -11.98
N ASP A 532 8.20 -28.74 -13.09
CA ASP A 532 7.60 -27.96 -14.18
C ASP A 532 6.06 -28.11 -14.21
N ASP A 533 5.43 -28.70 -13.17
CA ASP A 533 3.97 -28.79 -13.10
C ASP A 533 3.38 -27.38 -12.91
N ALA A 534 2.33 -27.06 -13.69
CA ALA A 534 1.73 -25.76 -13.65
C ALA A 534 1.09 -25.46 -12.28
N VAL A 535 1.58 -24.41 -11.64
CA VAL A 535 1.06 -23.88 -10.38
C VAL A 535 0.87 -22.38 -10.52
N THR A 536 -0.13 -21.82 -9.86
CA THR A 536 -0.37 -20.38 -9.82
C THR A 536 0.29 -19.75 -8.60
N THR A 537 0.62 -18.48 -8.67
CA THR A 537 1.19 -17.78 -7.52
C THR A 537 0.21 -17.74 -6.35
N THR A 538 -1.09 -17.59 -6.60
CA THR A 538 -2.11 -17.68 -5.53
C THR A 538 -2.07 -19.01 -4.81
N ALA A 539 -1.86 -20.14 -5.50
CA ALA A 539 -1.78 -21.44 -4.86
C ALA A 539 -0.55 -21.56 -3.93
N LEU A 540 0.57 -20.94 -4.31
CA LEU A 540 1.77 -20.84 -3.45
C LEU A 540 1.51 -19.88 -2.28
N ALA A 541 1.03 -18.68 -2.55
CA ALA A 541 0.78 -17.64 -1.56
C ALA A 541 -0.27 -18.05 -0.51
N ALA A 542 -1.31 -18.79 -0.91
CA ALA A 542 -2.28 -19.34 0.03
C ALA A 542 -1.66 -20.36 0.99
N ASN A 543 -0.68 -21.16 0.53
CA ASN A 543 0.06 -22.05 1.42
C ASN A 543 1.02 -21.27 2.33
N VAL A 544 1.73 -20.25 1.84
CA VAL A 544 2.51 -19.33 2.68
C VAL A 544 1.62 -18.69 3.74
N ALA A 545 0.48 -18.12 3.34
CA ALA A 545 -0.49 -17.50 4.24
C ALA A 545 -1.01 -18.45 5.34
N ALA A 546 -1.29 -19.72 4.98
CA ALA A 546 -1.68 -20.73 5.94
C ALA A 546 -0.56 -21.08 6.94
N HIS A 547 0.73 -20.92 6.55
CA HIS A 547 1.87 -21.07 7.45
C HIS A 547 2.11 -19.79 8.28
N VAL A 548 1.88 -18.61 7.72
CA VAL A 548 1.93 -17.36 8.49
C VAL A 548 0.90 -17.38 9.61
N ASN A 549 -0.33 -17.81 9.32
CA ASN A 549 -1.40 -17.88 10.31
C ASN A 549 -2.36 -19.03 10.03
N GLU A 550 -2.21 -20.14 10.74
CA GLU A 550 -3.06 -21.32 10.57
C GLU A 550 -4.54 -21.05 10.86
N SER A 551 -4.87 -20.05 11.67
CA SER A 551 -6.26 -19.73 12.04
C SER A 551 -7.11 -19.27 10.85
N VAL A 552 -6.50 -18.74 9.78
CA VAL A 552 -7.20 -18.31 8.55
C VAL A 552 -7.26 -19.37 7.45
N ARG A 553 -6.75 -20.56 7.69
CA ARG A 553 -6.66 -21.64 6.71
C ARG A 553 -7.98 -21.97 6.02
N GLU A 554 -9.09 -21.95 6.75
CA GLU A 554 -10.41 -22.22 6.19
C GLU A 554 -10.86 -21.11 5.22
N ASP A 555 -10.46 -19.87 5.47
CA ASP A 555 -10.77 -18.74 4.61
C ASP A 555 -9.98 -18.79 3.28
N LEU A 556 -8.80 -19.41 3.28
CA LEU A 556 -7.93 -19.51 2.10
C LEU A 556 -8.29 -20.69 1.17
N ALA A 557 -9.13 -21.61 1.60
CA ALA A 557 -9.34 -22.91 0.95
C ALA A 557 -9.79 -22.82 -0.52
N HIS A 558 -10.54 -21.79 -0.90
CA HIS A 558 -11.06 -21.62 -2.28
C HIS A 558 -10.09 -20.90 -3.21
N LEU A 559 -9.15 -20.11 -2.66
CA LEU A 559 -8.28 -19.24 -3.44
C LEU A 559 -7.44 -19.97 -4.51
N PRO A 560 -6.79 -21.11 -4.21
CA PRO A 560 -6.06 -21.85 -5.24
C PRO A 560 -6.93 -22.19 -6.46
N ALA A 561 -8.19 -22.58 -6.26
CA ALA A 561 -9.07 -22.90 -7.38
C ALA A 561 -9.49 -21.65 -8.17
N VAL A 562 -9.62 -20.49 -7.52
CA VAL A 562 -9.96 -19.21 -8.17
C VAL A 562 -8.91 -18.79 -9.17
N SER A 563 -7.63 -19.00 -8.91
CA SER A 563 -6.53 -18.51 -9.76
C SER A 563 -6.32 -19.26 -11.08
N TYR A 564 -6.77 -20.53 -11.19
CA TYR A 564 -6.61 -21.31 -12.42
C TYR A 564 -7.69 -20.97 -13.45
N TRP A 565 -7.30 -20.44 -14.58
CA TRP A 565 -8.21 -20.23 -15.72
C TRP A 565 -8.61 -21.54 -16.40
N GLU A 566 -7.73 -22.53 -16.38
CA GLU A 566 -7.89 -23.83 -17.01
C GLU A 566 -7.20 -24.91 -16.18
N ASP A 567 -7.58 -26.14 -16.38
CA ASP A 567 -6.92 -27.33 -15.82
C ASP A 567 -6.67 -27.26 -14.29
N THR A 568 -7.63 -26.69 -13.55
CA THR A 568 -7.57 -26.62 -12.09
C THR A 568 -7.33 -27.99 -11.50
N PRO A 569 -6.27 -28.20 -10.69
CA PRO A 569 -6.01 -29.49 -10.03
C PRO A 569 -7.20 -30.00 -9.21
N GLU A 570 -7.50 -31.31 -9.31
CA GLU A 570 -8.67 -31.92 -8.64
C GLU A 570 -8.65 -31.67 -7.11
N GLY A 571 -7.45 -31.66 -6.49
CA GLY A 571 -7.29 -31.36 -5.07
C GLY A 571 -7.81 -29.97 -4.68
N TYR A 572 -7.56 -28.96 -5.50
CA TYR A 572 -8.05 -27.59 -5.25
C TYR A 572 -9.55 -27.43 -5.56
N VAL A 573 -10.07 -28.16 -6.57
CA VAL A 573 -11.51 -28.20 -6.83
C VAL A 573 -12.26 -28.84 -5.65
N ASP A 574 -11.72 -29.90 -5.08
CA ASP A 574 -12.32 -30.57 -3.93
C ASP A 574 -12.22 -29.69 -2.66
N LEU A 575 -11.09 -29.02 -2.45
CA LEU A 575 -10.87 -28.09 -1.34
C LEU A 575 -11.87 -26.92 -1.39
N ALA A 576 -12.04 -26.30 -2.56
CA ALA A 576 -13.02 -25.21 -2.75
C ALA A 576 -14.45 -25.69 -2.48
N ARG A 577 -14.79 -26.90 -2.94
CA ARG A 577 -16.11 -27.51 -2.71
C ARG A 577 -16.37 -27.78 -1.24
N ASP A 578 -15.36 -28.26 -0.51
CA ASP A 578 -15.47 -28.49 0.93
C ASP A 578 -15.65 -27.18 1.71
N ALA A 579 -15.20 -26.06 1.14
CA ALA A 579 -15.42 -24.70 1.63
C ALA A 579 -16.73 -24.05 1.11
N ASP A 580 -17.66 -24.85 0.52
CA ASP A 580 -18.94 -24.42 -0.03
C ASP A 580 -18.84 -23.50 -1.28
N TYR A 581 -17.78 -23.62 -2.08
CA TYR A 581 -17.65 -22.96 -3.39
C TYR A 581 -17.77 -24.00 -4.51
N ASP A 582 -18.75 -23.86 -5.38
CA ASP A 582 -18.85 -24.69 -6.56
C ASP A 582 -18.06 -24.12 -7.75
N VAL A 583 -18.02 -24.85 -8.86
CA VAL A 583 -17.29 -24.43 -10.06
C VAL A 583 -17.80 -23.10 -10.62
N THR A 584 -19.09 -22.81 -10.44
CA THR A 584 -19.69 -21.54 -10.88
C THR A 584 -19.19 -20.39 -10.01
N ASP A 585 -19.21 -20.57 -8.68
CA ASP A 585 -18.72 -19.59 -7.73
C ASP A 585 -17.25 -19.24 -7.97
N VAL A 586 -16.41 -20.26 -8.14
CA VAL A 586 -14.97 -20.10 -8.44
C VAL A 586 -14.76 -19.34 -9.76
N THR A 587 -15.57 -19.64 -10.80
CA THR A 587 -15.47 -18.96 -12.10
C THR A 587 -15.93 -17.51 -12.00
N GLU A 588 -17.02 -17.25 -11.28
CA GLU A 588 -17.54 -15.90 -11.07
C GLU A 588 -16.57 -15.04 -10.28
N LEU A 589 -15.94 -15.59 -9.24
CA LEU A 589 -14.90 -14.91 -8.48
C LEU A 589 -13.70 -14.55 -9.36
N ARG A 590 -13.14 -15.50 -10.10
CA ARG A 590 -12.01 -15.26 -11.01
C ARG A 590 -12.29 -14.15 -11.99
N GLN A 591 -13.45 -14.20 -12.65
CA GLN A 591 -13.84 -13.20 -13.61
C GLN A 591 -14.09 -11.83 -12.99
N ALA A 592 -14.66 -11.81 -11.79
CA ALA A 592 -14.87 -10.58 -11.04
C ALA A 592 -13.54 -9.93 -10.65
N ILE A 593 -12.61 -10.71 -10.10
CA ILE A 593 -11.28 -10.20 -9.73
C ILE A 593 -10.52 -9.70 -10.96
N ALA A 594 -10.58 -10.42 -12.09
CA ALA A 594 -9.90 -9.99 -13.31
C ALA A 594 -10.46 -8.67 -13.87
N LEU A 595 -11.77 -8.43 -13.74
CA LEU A 595 -12.39 -7.17 -14.14
C LEU A 595 -11.97 -6.03 -13.19
N GLU A 596 -12.04 -6.29 -11.90
CA GLU A 596 -11.65 -5.30 -10.87
C GLU A 596 -10.16 -4.99 -10.92
N ALA A 597 -9.29 -5.97 -11.11
CA ALA A 597 -7.85 -5.77 -11.26
C ALA A 597 -7.53 -4.74 -12.36
N PHE A 598 -8.24 -4.81 -13.49
CA PHE A 598 -8.05 -3.85 -14.58
C PHE A 598 -8.45 -2.41 -14.21
N TYR A 599 -9.57 -2.23 -13.50
CA TYR A 599 -10.04 -0.88 -13.15
C TYR A 599 -9.41 -0.30 -11.89
N GLN A 600 -8.63 -1.10 -11.16
CA GLN A 600 -8.10 -0.73 -9.86
C GLN A 600 -6.60 -0.42 -9.83
N SER A 601 -5.92 -0.54 -10.96
CA SER A 601 -4.49 -0.25 -11.07
C SER A 601 -4.10 1.17 -10.62
N TYR A 602 -5.05 2.02 -10.28
CA TYR A 602 -4.77 3.42 -9.96
C TYR A 602 -4.92 3.82 -8.49
N LYS A 603 -5.58 3.07 -7.65
CA LYS A 603 -5.62 3.22 -6.18
C LYS A 603 -6.52 2.13 -5.60
N ASP A 604 -5.90 1.40 -4.82
CA ASP A 604 -6.31 0.50 -3.79
C ASP A 604 -7.82 0.47 -3.47
N LYS A 605 -8.53 -0.43 -4.12
CA LYS A 605 -9.83 -0.90 -3.67
C LYS A 605 -9.67 -2.27 -2.99
N ARG A 606 -8.69 -2.34 -2.09
CA ARG A 606 -8.40 -3.50 -1.26
C ARG A 606 -9.68 -4.10 -0.68
N GLU A 607 -10.55 -3.27 -0.13
CA GLU A 607 -11.81 -3.67 0.47
C GLU A 607 -12.77 -4.37 -0.52
N LEU A 608 -12.84 -3.93 -1.78
CA LEU A 608 -13.72 -4.57 -2.75
C LEU A 608 -13.20 -5.95 -3.17
N VAL A 609 -11.89 -6.09 -3.36
CA VAL A 609 -11.29 -7.39 -3.66
C VAL A 609 -11.47 -8.36 -2.48
N ASP A 610 -11.28 -7.88 -1.25
CA ASP A 610 -11.50 -8.67 -0.04
C ASP A 610 -12.98 -9.03 0.13
N ASP A 611 -13.89 -8.11 -0.13
CA ASP A 611 -15.35 -8.38 -0.14
C ASP A 611 -15.74 -9.43 -1.18
N LEU A 612 -15.13 -9.41 -2.36
CA LEU A 612 -15.33 -10.42 -3.40
C LEU A 612 -14.78 -11.77 -2.96
N LEU A 613 -13.54 -11.82 -2.51
CA LEU A 613 -12.86 -13.08 -2.16
C LEU A 613 -13.40 -13.70 -0.86
N PHE A 614 -13.63 -12.91 0.18
CA PHE A 614 -13.95 -13.41 1.52
C PHE A 614 -15.34 -13.01 2.04
N GLY A 615 -15.94 -11.97 1.48
CA GLY A 615 -17.16 -11.36 2.01
C GLY A 615 -18.45 -12.13 1.74
N ARG A 616 -18.48 -13.08 0.81
CA ARG A 616 -19.68 -13.87 0.40
C ARG A 616 -20.95 -13.02 0.26
N ARG A 617 -20.83 -11.82 -0.30
CA ARG A 617 -22.01 -10.99 -0.59
C ARG A 617 -22.83 -11.66 -1.69
N GLU A 618 -24.06 -12.09 -1.36
CA GLU A 618 -24.96 -12.76 -2.31
C GLU A 618 -25.04 -11.99 -3.64
N GLY A 619 -24.53 -12.59 -4.71
CA GLY A 619 -24.67 -12.14 -6.09
C GLY A 619 -23.72 -11.02 -6.53
N LEU A 620 -22.79 -10.55 -5.69
CA LEU A 620 -21.83 -9.53 -6.09
C LEU A 620 -20.87 -10.06 -7.16
N SER A 621 -20.18 -11.18 -6.88
CA SER A 621 -19.28 -11.85 -7.84
C SER A 621 -19.98 -12.19 -9.15
N GLY A 622 -21.21 -12.72 -9.09
CA GLY A 622 -22.01 -13.02 -10.27
C GLY A 622 -22.35 -11.80 -11.11
N HIS A 623 -22.68 -10.68 -10.44
CA HIS A 623 -22.99 -9.44 -11.16
C HIS A 623 -21.75 -8.85 -11.86
N VAL A 624 -20.62 -8.82 -11.19
CA VAL A 624 -19.34 -8.34 -11.76
C VAL A 624 -18.86 -9.29 -12.88
N SER A 625 -18.98 -10.59 -12.67
CA SER A 625 -18.68 -11.61 -13.66
C SER A 625 -19.55 -11.51 -14.92
N ASP A 626 -20.84 -11.16 -14.79
CA ASP A 626 -21.70 -10.93 -15.97
C ASP A 626 -21.20 -9.74 -16.81
N GLN A 627 -20.71 -8.68 -16.18
CA GLN A 627 -20.08 -7.55 -16.88
C GLN A 627 -18.77 -7.95 -17.57
N PHE A 628 -17.94 -8.74 -16.88
CA PHE A 628 -16.74 -9.33 -17.49
C PHE A 628 -17.09 -10.08 -18.77
N ARG A 629 -18.06 -11.00 -18.71
CA ARG A 629 -18.47 -11.83 -19.86
C ARG A 629 -19.00 -10.99 -21.01
N GLU A 630 -19.86 -10.01 -20.72
CA GLU A 630 -20.44 -9.15 -21.76
C GLU A 630 -19.36 -8.37 -22.52
N LYS A 631 -18.41 -7.76 -21.78
CA LYS A 631 -17.31 -7.00 -22.37
C LYS A 631 -16.35 -7.92 -23.14
N MET A 632 -15.94 -9.03 -22.54
CA MET A 632 -15.01 -9.99 -23.12
C MET A 632 -15.57 -10.63 -24.41
N GLU A 633 -16.81 -11.12 -24.39
CA GLU A 633 -17.45 -11.73 -25.57
C GLU A 633 -17.46 -10.77 -26.76
N LYS A 634 -17.78 -9.51 -26.54
CA LYS A 634 -17.80 -8.47 -27.55
C LYS A 634 -16.43 -8.23 -28.17
N GLU A 635 -15.39 -8.14 -27.36
CA GLU A 635 -14.03 -7.86 -27.83
C GLU A 635 -13.40 -9.09 -28.50
N VAL A 636 -13.59 -10.31 -27.97
CA VAL A 636 -13.16 -11.55 -28.60
C VAL A 636 -13.87 -11.74 -29.96
N GLU A 637 -15.17 -11.45 -30.06
CA GLU A 637 -15.90 -11.52 -31.36
C GLU A 637 -15.35 -10.51 -32.38
N THR A 638 -14.97 -9.31 -31.90
CA THR A 638 -14.36 -8.27 -32.73
C THR A 638 -12.96 -8.70 -33.20
N ALA A 639 -12.12 -9.20 -32.30
CA ALA A 639 -10.80 -9.71 -32.59
C ALA A 639 -10.86 -10.87 -33.62
N ARG A 640 -11.75 -11.84 -33.42
CA ARG A 640 -11.95 -12.99 -34.34
C ARG A 640 -12.32 -12.59 -35.74
N ARG A 641 -13.11 -11.54 -35.93
CA ARG A 641 -13.49 -11.05 -37.27
C ARG A 641 -12.35 -10.37 -38.02
N ASN A 642 -11.32 -9.94 -37.28
CA ASN A 642 -10.23 -9.15 -37.81
C ASN A 642 -8.86 -9.88 -37.74
N LEU A 643 -8.89 -11.20 -37.49
CA LEU A 643 -7.69 -12.02 -37.48
C LEU A 643 -7.04 -12.09 -38.87
N THR A 644 -5.74 -12.08 -38.89
CA THR A 644 -4.89 -12.38 -40.02
C THR A 644 -4.16 -13.70 -39.77
N GLU A 645 -4.44 -14.72 -40.60
CA GLU A 645 -3.79 -16.01 -40.46
C GLU A 645 -2.48 -16.08 -41.27
N ARG A 646 -1.47 -16.68 -40.65
CA ARG A 646 -0.20 -17.02 -41.29
C ARG A 646 0.15 -18.46 -40.95
N THR A 647 0.73 -19.21 -41.85
CA THR A 647 1.19 -20.58 -41.59
C THR A 647 2.69 -20.67 -41.87
N ALA A 648 3.46 -21.20 -40.91
CA ALA A 648 4.88 -21.47 -41.06
C ALA A 648 5.21 -22.84 -40.46
N GLU A 649 5.88 -23.70 -41.22
CA GLU A 649 6.37 -25.05 -40.79
C GLU A 649 5.30 -25.97 -40.15
N GLY A 650 4.00 -25.77 -40.50
CA GLY A 650 2.89 -26.54 -39.93
C GLY A 650 2.29 -25.98 -38.66
N VAL A 651 2.68 -24.78 -38.27
CA VAL A 651 2.08 -24.01 -37.17
C VAL A 651 1.23 -22.89 -37.78
N THR A 652 0.02 -22.72 -37.28
CA THR A 652 -0.86 -21.61 -37.65
C THR A 652 -0.69 -20.47 -36.68
N PHE A 653 -0.48 -19.27 -37.18
CA PHE A 653 -0.37 -18.03 -36.41
C PHE A 653 -1.62 -17.19 -36.64
N ALA A 654 -2.45 -17.03 -35.62
CA ALA A 654 -3.62 -16.16 -35.63
C ALA A 654 -3.21 -14.78 -35.07
N VAL A 655 -3.08 -13.80 -35.95
CA VAL A 655 -2.57 -12.46 -35.62
C VAL A 655 -3.71 -11.48 -35.55
N VAL A 656 -3.87 -10.80 -34.42
CA VAL A 656 -4.81 -9.68 -34.24
C VAL A 656 -4.01 -8.39 -34.07
N ASP A 657 -4.48 -7.31 -34.66
CA ASP A 657 -3.98 -5.96 -34.48
C ASP A 657 -4.64 -5.36 -33.22
N THR A 658 -3.93 -5.32 -32.12
CA THR A 658 -4.49 -4.88 -30.84
C THR A 658 -4.67 -3.38 -30.79
N ASP A 659 -3.79 -2.57 -31.39
CA ASP A 659 -4.02 -1.12 -31.53
C ASP A 659 -5.31 -0.75 -32.27
N ALA A 660 -5.68 -1.58 -33.25
CA ALA A 660 -6.85 -1.30 -34.07
C ALA A 660 -8.15 -1.86 -33.48
N PHE A 661 -8.08 -2.92 -32.69
CA PHE A 661 -9.21 -3.74 -32.24
C PHE A 661 -9.27 -3.98 -30.76
N SER A 662 -8.40 -3.36 -29.95
CA SER A 662 -8.57 -3.22 -28.51
C SER A 662 -8.52 -1.75 -28.12
N HIS A 663 -9.14 -1.41 -27.01
CA HIS A 663 -9.11 -0.06 -26.49
C HIS A 663 -8.15 -0.04 -25.29
N ARG A 664 -7.05 0.72 -25.39
CA ARG A 664 -5.98 0.79 -24.38
C ARG A 664 -6.47 1.12 -22.97
N PHE A 665 -7.62 1.79 -22.86
CA PHE A 665 -8.18 2.26 -21.58
C PHE A 665 -9.51 1.59 -21.23
N ASP A 666 -9.95 0.59 -22.01
CA ASP A 666 -11.17 -0.15 -21.78
C ASP A 666 -10.85 -1.64 -21.55
N PHE A 667 -11.63 -2.27 -20.68
CA PHE A 667 -11.55 -3.73 -20.50
C PHE A 667 -11.98 -4.49 -21.77
N PRO A 668 -11.29 -5.56 -22.15
CA PRO A 668 -10.21 -6.28 -21.46
C PRO A 668 -8.81 -5.72 -21.74
N PRO A 669 -7.85 -5.92 -20.81
CA PRO A 669 -6.45 -5.69 -21.12
C PRO A 669 -5.99 -6.64 -22.23
N GLU A 670 -4.97 -6.23 -22.98
CA GLU A 670 -4.51 -6.94 -24.17
C GLU A 670 -4.10 -8.39 -23.87
N ALA A 671 -3.36 -8.62 -22.77
CA ALA A 671 -2.95 -9.95 -22.36
C ALA A 671 -4.16 -10.89 -22.19
N LEU A 672 -5.17 -10.46 -21.47
CA LEU A 672 -6.37 -11.25 -21.22
C LEU A 672 -7.21 -11.47 -22.48
N LEU A 673 -7.28 -10.46 -23.38
CA LEU A 673 -7.94 -10.61 -24.69
C LEU A 673 -7.24 -11.67 -25.54
N VAL A 674 -5.90 -11.66 -25.60
CA VAL A 674 -5.12 -12.63 -26.37
C VAL A 674 -5.28 -14.04 -25.80
N ASP A 675 -5.36 -14.16 -24.48
CA ASP A 675 -5.60 -15.43 -23.79
C ASP A 675 -6.98 -16.01 -24.10
N GLU A 676 -8.03 -15.21 -23.94
CA GLU A 676 -9.41 -15.64 -24.28
C GLU A 676 -9.56 -15.95 -25.76
N LEU A 677 -8.94 -15.14 -26.61
CA LEU A 677 -8.92 -15.40 -28.05
C LEU A 677 -8.23 -16.73 -28.37
N HIS A 678 -7.08 -17.01 -27.72
CA HIS A 678 -6.36 -18.27 -27.86
C HIS A 678 -7.21 -19.46 -27.42
N ARG A 679 -7.85 -19.38 -26.25
CA ARG A 679 -8.79 -20.41 -25.77
C ARG A 679 -9.92 -20.69 -26.76
N ALA A 680 -10.47 -19.64 -27.35
CA ALA A 680 -11.52 -19.75 -28.34
C ALA A 680 -11.07 -20.36 -29.69
N LEU A 681 -9.78 -20.18 -30.06
CA LEU A 681 -9.25 -20.60 -31.36
C LEU A 681 -8.67 -22.01 -31.34
N ARG A 682 -7.99 -22.43 -30.26
CA ARG A 682 -7.26 -23.70 -30.20
C ARG A 682 -8.13 -24.93 -30.50
N ASP A 683 -9.43 -24.88 -30.17
CA ASP A 683 -10.39 -25.95 -30.43
C ASP A 683 -10.93 -25.94 -31.89
N GLU A 684 -10.70 -24.86 -32.63
CA GLU A 684 -11.18 -24.70 -34.01
C GLU A 684 -10.14 -25.15 -35.04
N TYR A 685 -8.84 -25.21 -34.65
CA TYR A 685 -7.79 -25.61 -35.56
C TYR A 685 -7.37 -27.07 -35.33
N ASP A 686 -7.21 -27.82 -36.44
CA ASP A 686 -6.66 -29.19 -36.40
C ASP A 686 -5.12 -29.20 -36.24
N GLU A 687 -4.46 -28.06 -36.51
CA GLU A 687 -3.01 -27.84 -36.43
C GLU A 687 -2.69 -26.98 -35.21
N PRO A 688 -1.46 -27.05 -34.64
CA PRO A 688 -1.06 -26.18 -33.58
C PRO A 688 -1.24 -24.71 -33.92
N VAL A 689 -1.87 -23.96 -33.01
CA VAL A 689 -2.14 -22.53 -33.19
C VAL A 689 -1.34 -21.72 -32.20
N VAL A 690 -0.75 -20.62 -32.66
CA VAL A 690 -0.15 -19.56 -31.83
C VAL A 690 -0.96 -18.28 -32.07
N THR A 691 -1.50 -17.72 -31.03
CA THR A 691 -2.22 -16.44 -31.09
C THR A 691 -1.23 -15.31 -30.82
N VAL A 692 -1.28 -14.29 -31.64
CA VAL A 692 -0.38 -13.13 -31.59
C VAL A 692 -1.24 -11.87 -31.49
N GLY A 693 -1.17 -11.18 -30.37
CA GLY A 693 -1.58 -9.78 -30.23
C GLY A 693 -0.44 -8.89 -30.74
N MET A 694 -0.75 -7.95 -31.59
CA MET A 694 0.25 -7.13 -32.24
C MET A 694 -0.08 -5.65 -32.08
N GLY A 695 0.56 -5.01 -31.13
CA GLY A 695 0.49 -3.58 -30.91
C GLY A 695 1.42 -2.77 -31.81
N ARG A 696 1.58 -1.51 -31.51
CA ARG A 696 2.47 -0.57 -32.23
C ARG A 696 3.95 -0.84 -31.95
N ASP A 697 4.26 -1.11 -30.69
CA ASP A 697 5.61 -1.28 -30.11
C ASP A 697 5.68 -2.46 -29.15
N ASP A 698 4.59 -3.24 -29.02
CA ASP A 698 4.51 -4.42 -28.19
C ASP A 698 3.85 -5.60 -28.92
N MET A 699 4.09 -6.81 -28.43
CA MET A 699 3.53 -8.05 -28.94
C MET A 699 3.23 -9.02 -27.80
N ARG A 700 2.07 -9.66 -27.86
CA ARG A 700 1.66 -10.73 -26.94
C ARG A 700 1.55 -12.06 -27.68
N LEU A 701 2.08 -13.12 -27.07
CA LEU A 701 2.14 -14.46 -27.66
C LEU A 701 1.44 -15.46 -26.73
N ARG A 702 0.54 -16.28 -27.30
CA ARG A 702 -0.06 -17.44 -26.61
C ARG A 702 0.02 -18.69 -27.47
N SER A 703 0.32 -19.82 -26.86
CA SER A 703 0.50 -21.10 -27.52
C SER A 703 -0.02 -22.25 -26.64
N GLN A 704 -0.44 -23.34 -27.27
CA GLN A 704 -0.80 -24.57 -26.55
C GLN A 704 0.41 -25.24 -25.87
N GLU A 705 1.57 -25.13 -26.49
CA GLU A 705 2.83 -25.63 -25.93
C GLU A 705 3.58 -24.46 -25.25
N SER A 706 4.29 -24.75 -24.20
CA SER A 706 5.13 -23.75 -23.52
C SER A 706 6.15 -23.15 -24.51
N LEU A 707 6.19 -21.83 -24.61
CA LEU A 707 7.16 -21.07 -25.39
C LEU A 707 8.26 -20.55 -24.48
N ASP A 708 9.49 -20.88 -24.82
CA ASP A 708 10.65 -20.17 -24.26
C ASP A 708 10.74 -18.79 -24.94
N VAL A 709 10.09 -17.80 -24.33
CA VAL A 709 9.93 -16.46 -24.89
C VAL A 709 11.27 -15.74 -25.04
N ARG A 710 12.17 -15.89 -24.06
CA ARG A 710 13.52 -15.29 -24.11
C ARG A 710 14.31 -15.82 -25.30
N ARG A 711 14.23 -17.11 -25.54
CA ARG A 711 14.86 -17.74 -26.73
C ARG A 711 14.22 -17.31 -28.03
N VAL A 712 12.89 -17.13 -28.06
CA VAL A 712 12.17 -16.61 -29.24
C VAL A 712 12.64 -15.18 -29.53
N ALA A 713 12.70 -14.32 -28.52
CA ALA A 713 13.16 -12.94 -28.61
C ALA A 713 14.61 -12.86 -29.11
N GLU A 714 15.53 -13.64 -28.53
CA GLU A 714 16.93 -13.70 -28.97
C GLU A 714 17.07 -14.06 -30.44
N GLN A 715 16.32 -15.10 -30.88
CA GLN A 715 16.37 -15.51 -32.28
C GLN A 715 15.72 -14.47 -33.21
N ALA A 716 14.64 -13.83 -32.78
CA ALA A 716 13.96 -12.78 -33.53
C ALA A 716 14.84 -11.53 -33.63
N GLN A 717 15.48 -11.11 -32.54
CA GLN A 717 16.43 -10.01 -32.51
C GLN A 717 17.64 -10.29 -33.44
N GLY A 718 18.13 -11.53 -33.44
CA GLY A 718 19.17 -11.95 -34.38
C GLY A 718 18.75 -11.88 -35.86
N ALA A 719 17.46 -12.03 -36.17
CA ALA A 719 16.88 -11.95 -37.50
C ALA A 719 16.49 -10.51 -37.90
N ALA A 720 16.14 -9.67 -36.94
CA ALA A 720 15.76 -8.27 -37.11
C ALA A 720 16.56 -7.37 -36.15
N PRO A 721 17.88 -7.18 -36.33
CA PRO A 721 18.75 -6.51 -35.36
C PRO A 721 18.43 -5.02 -35.13
N GLU A 722 17.72 -4.38 -36.05
CA GLU A 722 17.33 -2.97 -35.99
C GLU A 722 16.04 -2.78 -35.19
N ALA A 723 15.36 -3.90 -34.82
CA ALA A 723 14.00 -3.85 -34.26
C ALA A 723 13.98 -3.64 -32.73
N GLY A 724 15.10 -3.83 -32.01
CA GLY A 724 15.17 -3.63 -30.56
C GLY A 724 14.16 -4.51 -29.82
N ILE A 725 14.18 -5.84 -30.09
CA ILE A 725 13.21 -6.77 -29.49
C ILE A 725 13.69 -7.14 -28.11
N GLU A 726 12.88 -6.85 -27.09
CA GLU A 726 13.13 -7.16 -25.70
C GLU A 726 11.96 -7.95 -25.11
N VAL A 727 12.22 -8.74 -24.07
CA VAL A 727 11.19 -9.48 -23.33
C VAL A 727 10.79 -8.64 -22.13
N VAL A 728 9.51 -8.55 -21.85
CA VAL A 728 8.99 -7.84 -20.68
C VAL A 728 8.53 -8.85 -19.63
N GLY A 729 9.14 -8.81 -18.46
CA GLY A 729 8.77 -9.62 -17.30
C GLY A 729 8.95 -11.13 -17.44
N GLY A 730 9.62 -11.59 -18.49
CA GLY A 730 9.87 -13.03 -18.73
C GLY A 730 8.62 -13.90 -18.82
N ARG A 731 7.45 -13.31 -18.72
CA ARG A 731 6.15 -13.90 -18.49
C ARG A 731 5.26 -13.74 -19.72
N GLU A 732 4.29 -14.62 -19.90
CA GLU A 732 3.14 -14.41 -20.77
C GLU A 732 3.42 -14.10 -22.25
N GLY A 733 4.63 -14.33 -22.75
CA GLY A 733 4.93 -14.07 -24.16
C GLY A 733 4.89 -12.59 -24.53
N HIS A 734 5.19 -11.69 -23.61
CA HIS A 734 5.27 -10.26 -23.86
C HIS A 734 6.63 -9.83 -24.41
N LEU A 735 6.61 -9.17 -25.56
CA LEU A 735 7.77 -8.60 -26.22
C LEU A 735 7.52 -7.13 -26.52
N GLU A 736 8.51 -6.30 -26.29
CA GLU A 736 8.56 -4.92 -26.76
C GLU A 736 9.52 -4.77 -27.93
N TYR A 737 9.28 -3.77 -28.77
CA TYR A 737 10.12 -3.50 -29.93
C TYR A 737 9.99 -2.05 -30.41
N LEU A 738 10.92 -1.59 -31.24
CA LEU A 738 10.90 -0.22 -31.75
C LEU A 738 9.69 0.00 -32.68
N ALA A 739 8.91 1.02 -32.36
CA ALA A 739 7.78 1.43 -33.17
C ALA A 739 8.20 1.67 -34.64
N GLY A 740 7.49 1.03 -35.56
CA GLY A 740 7.81 1.07 -36.99
C GLY A 740 8.45 -0.20 -37.55
N GLU A 741 8.99 -1.08 -36.72
CA GLU A 741 9.57 -2.37 -37.12
C GLU A 741 8.59 -3.55 -37.05
N ARG A 742 7.32 -3.27 -36.84
CA ARG A 742 6.21 -4.22 -36.63
C ARG A 742 6.23 -5.42 -37.59
N ASP A 743 6.32 -5.17 -38.90
CA ASP A 743 6.35 -6.24 -39.92
C ASP A 743 7.63 -7.08 -39.85
N ALA A 744 8.76 -6.47 -39.54
CA ALA A 744 10.04 -7.15 -39.39
C ALA A 744 10.02 -8.06 -38.14
N VAL A 745 9.52 -7.55 -37.02
CA VAL A 745 9.36 -8.28 -35.77
C VAL A 745 8.42 -9.47 -35.93
N LEU A 746 7.24 -9.25 -36.49
CA LEU A 746 6.26 -10.34 -36.71
C LEU A 746 6.85 -11.45 -37.57
N ASN A 747 7.57 -11.11 -38.63
CA ASN A 747 8.20 -12.13 -39.51
C ASN A 747 9.35 -12.87 -38.78
N ALA A 748 10.13 -12.17 -37.96
CA ALA A 748 11.22 -12.74 -37.19
C ALA A 748 10.69 -13.68 -36.10
N VAL A 749 9.69 -13.26 -35.32
CA VAL A 749 9.06 -14.05 -34.26
C VAL A 749 8.36 -15.29 -34.82
N VAL A 750 7.54 -15.15 -35.86
CA VAL A 750 6.91 -16.29 -36.55
C VAL A 750 7.96 -17.31 -37.02
N SER A 751 9.07 -16.83 -37.60
CA SER A 751 10.16 -17.71 -38.03
C SER A 751 10.91 -18.37 -36.87
N ALA A 752 11.06 -17.69 -35.73
CA ALA A 752 11.72 -18.22 -34.55
C ALA A 752 10.86 -19.34 -33.93
N ILE A 753 9.57 -19.04 -33.67
CA ILE A 753 8.63 -20.01 -33.09
C ILE A 753 8.47 -21.23 -34.00
N ALA A 754 8.23 -21.05 -35.30
CA ALA A 754 8.05 -22.17 -36.25
C ALA A 754 9.24 -23.13 -36.30
N LYS A 755 10.48 -22.67 -36.04
CA LYS A 755 11.68 -23.52 -36.00
C LYS A 755 11.82 -24.30 -34.69
N THR A 756 11.33 -23.75 -33.61
CA THR A 756 11.46 -24.35 -32.25
C THR A 756 10.25 -25.19 -31.89
N TYR A 757 9.09 -24.87 -32.47
CA TYR A 757 7.83 -25.58 -32.20
C TYR A 757 7.92 -27.02 -32.72
N LYS A 758 7.89 -27.95 -31.79
CA LYS A 758 7.78 -29.38 -32.12
C LYS A 758 6.43 -29.86 -31.61
N PRO A 759 5.51 -30.19 -32.51
CA PRO A 759 4.27 -30.81 -32.04
C PRO A 759 4.58 -32.10 -31.27
N ALA A 760 3.87 -32.29 -30.16
CA ALA A 760 4.02 -33.42 -29.23
C ALA A 760 3.83 -34.78 -29.92
#